data_a27cb612ed2e6334e12b5565db03daf8
#
_entry.id   a27cb612ed2e6334e12b5565db03daf8
#
_cell.length_a   1.000
_cell.length_b   1.000
_cell.length_c   1.000
_cell.angle_alpha   90.00
_cell.angle_beta   90.00
_cell.angle_gamma   90.00
#
_symmetry.space_group_name_H-M   'P 1'
#
loop_
_entity.id
_entity.type
_entity.pdbx_description
1 polymer ?
#
loop_
_entity_poly.entity_id
_entity_poly.type
_entity_poly.pdbx_seq_one_letter_code
_entity_poly.pdbx_strand_id
1 'polypeptide(L)'
;MTELRRVPLHNKHVALGAKMVPFAGWEMPIMYPSGVVSEHLATRRHAGLFDVSHMGRFVIRGPGALAFLQHALTNNAAALEVGQSQYTMLPTPTGGVLDDAYLYHFVSGEYLLVVNAANREKGWNYLKSHLPVDASSGARVELVDKSDETAMISLQGSESRAILLRLLEAGPLPEPLRNELSSITVAGGTFAVGRTGYTGEPLGFELFGAVADSVRLWDLLVQEGAVPCGLGARDTLRLEAGLPLYGQELGIDPEGNEIPLFSSPLSSFAVSFSPVKGDFVGREAFLRQQTAYQRILKRDYSLIADLPRICRTVAVTGRGVVRSGALVAKEGRPVGRVTSGTMVPYWKMVGEGLSSHLTEEYELRSICLALMDSDVLEDDHVEIEVRDKAVDGVVVPYHLRTDAPPYARPIVYQVPAEQAPAPLPDLRREMRSLLQKTFDNHRWRQEECVNLIPSEMTTSPLVRLVSVSDPAFRYAEHRELEAFYDADVFYYQGTGLIDEVEQLVEAEICRFLGGTEAETRVISGQMANATVFSALVDYRNRGNRKGEPGRIGMVMNNHIGKGGHLSAQPMGALKDYVAINPRTDRPAVVNFPVLPDNPYRIDIASTLELIARHRPELIIFGKSMVLHKEPVAEIRRFIDEQGLDTVIMYDMAHVLGLVGAHFQQPFAEGADLVTGSTHKTFFGPQRGVVATRFQKLEERYELWKAVRRRTFPGSVSNHHLGTLLGLLVAAYEMNHFKDAYQPAVIANAKAFAR
;
A
#
# COMPACT_ATOMS: atom_id res chain seq x y z
N MET A 1 20.23 -42.94 -11.89
CA MET A 1 20.06 -41.50 -11.80
C MET A 1 18.88 -41.16 -12.68
N THR A 2 17.79 -40.65 -12.14
CA THR A 2 16.66 -40.18 -12.95
C THR A 2 17.15 -39.02 -13.83
N GLU A 3 16.84 -39.07 -15.11
CA GLU A 3 17.19 -38.01 -16.05
C GLU A 3 16.51 -36.70 -15.61
N LEU A 4 17.29 -35.62 -15.50
CA LEU A 4 16.76 -34.33 -15.10
C LEU A 4 15.90 -33.73 -16.24
N ARG A 5 14.79 -33.15 -15.88
CA ARG A 5 13.93 -32.40 -16.83
C ARG A 5 14.64 -31.11 -17.22
N ARG A 6 14.37 -30.62 -18.43
CA ARG A 6 14.92 -29.36 -18.95
C ARG A 6 13.82 -28.35 -19.20
N VAL A 7 14.06 -27.10 -18.77
CA VAL A 7 13.17 -25.99 -19.07
C VAL A 7 13.26 -25.57 -20.55
N PRO A 8 12.23 -24.93 -21.11
CA PRO A 8 12.25 -24.49 -22.53
C PRO A 8 13.44 -23.61 -22.89
N LEU A 9 13.95 -22.80 -21.94
CA LEU A 9 15.07 -21.90 -22.15
C LEU A 9 16.46 -22.53 -21.85
N HIS A 10 16.52 -23.82 -21.53
CA HIS A 10 17.75 -24.53 -21.14
C HIS A 10 18.95 -24.22 -22.05
N ASN A 11 18.75 -24.33 -23.37
CA ASN A 11 19.84 -24.08 -24.34
C ASN A 11 20.33 -22.61 -24.32
N LYS A 12 19.44 -21.66 -23.98
CA LYS A 12 19.82 -20.25 -23.82
C LYS A 12 20.69 -20.05 -22.59
N HIS A 13 20.37 -20.71 -21.48
CA HIS A 13 21.18 -20.66 -20.24
C HIS A 13 22.59 -21.22 -20.50
N VAL A 14 22.66 -22.37 -21.13
CA VAL A 14 23.98 -22.99 -21.51
C VAL A 14 24.80 -22.09 -22.44
N ALA A 15 24.13 -21.51 -23.46
CA ALA A 15 24.81 -20.59 -24.40
C ALA A 15 25.32 -19.31 -23.72
N LEU A 16 24.64 -18.83 -22.66
CA LEU A 16 25.07 -17.70 -21.86
C LEU A 16 26.10 -18.08 -20.77
N GLY A 17 26.57 -19.34 -20.76
CA GLY A 17 27.57 -19.81 -19.81
C GLY A 17 27.06 -20.02 -18.38
N ALA A 18 25.76 -20.21 -18.19
CA ALA A 18 25.23 -20.47 -16.88
C ALA A 18 25.75 -21.77 -16.26
N LYS A 19 26.01 -21.74 -14.95
CA LYS A 19 26.31 -22.94 -14.18
C LYS A 19 25.00 -23.67 -13.87
N MET A 20 24.78 -24.79 -14.56
CA MET A 20 23.58 -25.61 -14.41
C MET A 20 23.70 -26.55 -13.21
N VAL A 21 22.61 -26.72 -12.44
CA VAL A 21 22.55 -27.61 -11.27
C VAL A 21 21.21 -28.35 -11.19
N PRO A 22 21.16 -29.52 -10.56
CA PRO A 22 19.89 -30.16 -10.22
C PRO A 22 19.10 -29.33 -9.21
N PHE A 23 17.83 -29.03 -9.53
CA PHE A 23 16.90 -28.35 -8.62
C PHE A 23 15.48 -28.87 -8.83
N ALA A 24 14.88 -29.46 -7.79
CA ALA A 24 13.50 -29.99 -7.84
C ALA A 24 13.21 -30.91 -9.04
N GLY A 25 14.20 -31.76 -9.43
CA GLY A 25 14.09 -32.65 -10.58
C GLY A 25 14.37 -32.02 -11.94
N TRP A 26 14.73 -30.73 -11.98
CA TRP A 26 15.07 -29.98 -13.17
C TRP A 26 16.55 -29.61 -13.23
N GLU A 27 17.08 -29.43 -14.44
CA GLU A 27 18.40 -28.85 -14.68
C GLU A 27 18.26 -27.32 -14.83
N MET A 28 18.66 -26.54 -13.79
CA MET A 28 18.41 -25.11 -13.69
C MET A 28 19.70 -24.30 -13.56
N PRO A 29 19.71 -23.03 -14.05
CA PRO A 29 20.86 -22.13 -13.85
C PRO A 29 20.91 -21.68 -12.38
N ILE A 30 22.00 -21.98 -11.68
CA ILE A 30 22.24 -21.47 -10.33
C ILE A 30 22.78 -20.04 -10.35
N MET A 31 23.66 -19.75 -11.32
CA MET A 31 24.23 -18.42 -11.60
C MET A 31 24.79 -18.36 -13.01
N TYR A 32 24.96 -17.16 -13.53
CA TYR A 32 25.68 -16.86 -14.76
C TYR A 32 27.13 -16.44 -14.45
N PRO A 33 27.98 -16.19 -15.48
CA PRO A 33 29.41 -15.83 -15.27
C PRO A 33 29.61 -14.57 -14.39
N SER A 34 28.66 -13.65 -14.35
CA SER A 34 28.68 -12.46 -13.49
C SER A 34 28.65 -12.79 -11.99
N GLY A 35 28.11 -13.96 -11.63
CA GLY A 35 27.98 -14.44 -10.26
C GLY A 35 26.79 -13.88 -9.50
N VAL A 36 26.37 -14.61 -8.44
CA VAL A 36 25.16 -14.34 -7.64
C VAL A 36 25.09 -12.89 -7.12
N VAL A 37 26.22 -12.34 -6.67
CA VAL A 37 26.29 -10.98 -6.13
C VAL A 37 25.93 -9.94 -7.18
N SER A 38 26.54 -10.05 -8.37
CA SER A 38 26.26 -9.12 -9.47
C SER A 38 24.84 -9.23 -9.99
N GLU A 39 24.30 -10.45 -10.06
CA GLU A 39 22.91 -10.72 -10.46
C GLU A 39 21.91 -10.12 -9.44
N HIS A 40 22.19 -10.27 -8.14
CA HIS A 40 21.39 -9.65 -7.07
C HIS A 40 21.37 -8.13 -7.19
N LEU A 41 22.55 -7.53 -7.29
CA LEU A 41 22.70 -6.06 -7.41
C LEU A 41 22.08 -5.52 -8.71
N ALA A 42 22.21 -6.25 -9.84
CA ALA A 42 21.56 -5.88 -11.10
C ALA A 42 20.02 -5.86 -10.96
N THR A 43 19.44 -6.83 -10.27
CA THR A 43 17.99 -6.84 -9.99
C THR A 43 17.57 -5.63 -9.15
N ARG A 44 18.35 -5.27 -8.12
CA ARG A 44 18.06 -4.13 -7.24
C ARG A 44 18.21 -2.77 -7.93
N ARG A 45 19.12 -2.64 -8.88
CA ARG A 45 19.45 -1.37 -9.53
C ARG A 45 18.80 -1.19 -10.90
N HIS A 46 18.64 -2.28 -11.66
CA HIS A 46 18.23 -2.29 -13.06
C HIS A 46 17.04 -3.23 -13.28
N ALA A 47 17.30 -4.35 -13.95
CA ALA A 47 16.30 -5.39 -14.20
C ALA A 47 16.98 -6.78 -14.24
N GLY A 48 16.58 -7.66 -13.31
CA GLY A 48 16.92 -9.07 -13.32
C GLY A 48 15.92 -9.89 -14.12
N LEU A 49 16.40 -10.84 -14.91
CA LEU A 49 15.61 -11.72 -15.76
C LEU A 49 15.76 -13.17 -15.32
N PHE A 50 14.66 -13.79 -14.91
CA PHE A 50 14.65 -15.15 -14.36
C PHE A 50 13.79 -16.07 -15.22
N ASP A 51 14.30 -17.27 -15.51
CA ASP A 51 13.48 -18.37 -16.02
C ASP A 51 12.84 -19.10 -14.83
N VAL A 52 11.54 -19.06 -14.76
CA VAL A 52 10.74 -19.76 -13.75
C VAL A 52 9.79 -20.78 -14.38
N SER A 53 10.12 -21.26 -15.59
CA SER A 53 9.32 -22.22 -16.37
C SER A 53 9.26 -23.62 -15.76
N HIS A 54 10.09 -23.93 -14.77
CA HIS A 54 10.03 -25.19 -14.01
C HIS A 54 8.81 -25.28 -13.07
N MET A 55 8.17 -24.16 -12.72
CA MET A 55 6.98 -24.12 -11.87
C MET A 55 5.77 -24.78 -12.55
N GLY A 56 4.84 -25.32 -11.77
CA GLY A 56 3.56 -25.88 -12.29
C GLY A 56 2.58 -24.78 -12.67
N ARG A 57 1.88 -24.93 -13.80
CA ARG A 57 0.86 -23.99 -14.31
C ARG A 57 -0.41 -24.76 -14.63
N PHE A 58 -1.37 -24.69 -13.70
CA PHE A 58 -2.62 -25.42 -13.81
C PHE A 58 -3.76 -24.47 -14.16
N VAL A 59 -4.49 -24.79 -15.20
CA VAL A 59 -5.71 -24.09 -15.58
C VAL A 59 -6.90 -24.79 -14.95
N ILE A 60 -7.73 -24.04 -14.24
CA ILE A 60 -8.96 -24.48 -13.59
C ILE A 60 -10.11 -23.71 -14.23
N ARG A 61 -11.05 -24.42 -14.87
CA ARG A 61 -12.17 -23.78 -15.57
C ARG A 61 -13.47 -24.56 -15.48
N GLY A 62 -14.56 -23.87 -15.85
CA GLY A 62 -15.90 -24.43 -15.86
C GLY A 62 -16.81 -23.81 -14.80
N PRO A 63 -18.12 -24.13 -14.85
CA PRO A 63 -19.11 -23.49 -13.97
C PRO A 63 -18.85 -23.72 -12.47
N GLY A 64 -18.19 -24.82 -12.10
CA GLY A 64 -17.83 -25.15 -10.72
C GLY A 64 -16.47 -24.64 -10.28
N ALA A 65 -15.68 -24.00 -11.14
CA ALA A 65 -14.30 -23.65 -10.86
C ALA A 65 -14.14 -22.75 -9.62
N LEU A 66 -14.99 -21.72 -9.49
CA LEU A 66 -14.94 -20.82 -8.34
C LEU A 66 -15.25 -21.54 -7.03
N ALA A 67 -16.32 -22.33 -6.98
CA ALA A 67 -16.71 -23.07 -5.77
C ALA A 67 -15.63 -24.08 -5.37
N PHE A 68 -15.03 -24.75 -6.34
CA PHE A 68 -13.91 -25.67 -6.15
C PHE A 68 -12.70 -24.95 -5.55
N LEU A 69 -12.28 -23.80 -6.12
CA LEU A 69 -11.17 -23.02 -5.62
C LEU A 69 -11.44 -22.44 -4.22
N GLN A 70 -12.69 -22.07 -3.93
CA GLN A 70 -13.09 -21.64 -2.59
C GLN A 70 -12.89 -22.75 -1.55
N HIS A 71 -13.09 -24.01 -1.90
CA HIS A 71 -12.90 -25.13 -1.00
C HIS A 71 -11.42 -25.60 -0.93
N ALA A 72 -10.75 -25.68 -2.07
CA ALA A 72 -9.41 -26.28 -2.18
C ALA A 72 -8.27 -25.34 -1.79
N LEU A 73 -8.46 -24.02 -1.78
CA LEU A 73 -7.42 -23.02 -1.48
C LEU A 73 -7.76 -22.25 -0.20
N THR A 74 -6.78 -21.61 0.42
CA THR A 74 -6.97 -20.85 1.68
C THR A 74 -7.51 -19.44 1.47
N ASN A 75 -7.21 -18.79 0.34
CA ASN A 75 -7.62 -17.41 0.11
C ASN A 75 -8.97 -17.33 -0.63
N ASN A 76 -9.61 -16.16 -0.57
CA ASN A 76 -10.93 -15.93 -1.12
C ASN A 76 -10.87 -15.71 -2.65
N ALA A 77 -11.01 -16.78 -3.43
CA ALA A 77 -11.01 -16.70 -4.88
C ALA A 77 -12.19 -15.86 -5.43
N ALA A 78 -13.31 -15.77 -4.69
CA ALA A 78 -14.46 -14.95 -5.09
C ALA A 78 -14.19 -13.43 -4.98
N ALA A 79 -13.12 -13.02 -4.30
CA ALA A 79 -12.69 -11.63 -4.24
C ALA A 79 -11.88 -11.20 -5.48
N LEU A 80 -11.46 -12.14 -6.34
CA LEU A 80 -10.73 -11.81 -7.57
C LEU A 80 -11.69 -11.41 -8.69
N GLU A 81 -11.51 -10.20 -9.18
CA GLU A 81 -12.08 -9.79 -10.46
C GLU A 81 -11.19 -10.24 -11.62
N VAL A 82 -11.74 -10.28 -12.83
CA VAL A 82 -10.92 -10.48 -14.04
C VAL A 82 -9.87 -9.37 -14.12
N GLY A 83 -8.62 -9.75 -14.38
CA GLY A 83 -7.50 -8.83 -14.35
C GLY A 83 -6.80 -8.72 -12.99
N GLN A 84 -7.07 -9.64 -12.06
CA GLN A 84 -6.45 -9.67 -10.73
C GLN A 84 -5.83 -11.02 -10.39
N SER A 85 -4.87 -11.01 -9.47
CA SER A 85 -4.23 -12.20 -8.92
C SER A 85 -4.09 -12.13 -7.41
N GLN A 86 -3.87 -13.26 -6.76
CA GLN A 86 -3.65 -13.33 -5.31
C GLN A 86 -2.73 -14.47 -4.90
N TYR A 87 -2.01 -14.27 -3.82
CA TYR A 87 -1.27 -15.32 -3.12
C TYR A 87 -2.22 -16.19 -2.31
N THR A 88 -2.04 -17.50 -2.35
CA THR A 88 -2.88 -18.50 -1.67
C THR A 88 -2.08 -19.74 -1.33
N MET A 89 -2.66 -20.67 -0.57
CA MET A 89 -2.03 -21.94 -0.22
C MET A 89 -2.90 -23.13 -0.66
N LEU A 90 -2.21 -24.26 -0.92
CA LEU A 90 -2.82 -25.58 -0.93
C LEU A 90 -2.71 -26.14 0.51
N PRO A 91 -3.80 -26.13 1.28
CA PRO A 91 -3.76 -26.45 2.71
C PRO A 91 -3.71 -27.94 3.02
N THR A 92 -3.28 -28.25 4.26
CA THR A 92 -3.57 -29.53 4.89
C THR A 92 -4.73 -29.40 5.89
N PRO A 93 -5.42 -30.48 6.25
CA PRO A 93 -6.49 -30.45 7.27
C PRO A 93 -5.99 -30.03 8.66
N THR A 94 -4.71 -30.14 8.93
CA THR A 94 -4.05 -29.92 10.24
C THR A 94 -3.51 -28.49 10.40
N GLY A 95 -3.59 -27.65 9.35
CA GLY A 95 -3.16 -26.24 9.41
C GLY A 95 -1.73 -25.98 8.91
N GLY A 96 -1.12 -27.00 8.30
CA GLY A 96 0.07 -26.85 7.46
C GLY A 96 -0.30 -26.58 6.01
N VAL A 97 0.69 -26.64 5.12
CA VAL A 97 0.49 -26.45 3.69
C VAL A 97 1.23 -27.50 2.87
N LEU A 98 0.60 -27.92 1.80
CA LEU A 98 1.18 -28.78 0.78
C LEU A 98 2.05 -28.00 -0.19
N ASP A 99 1.68 -26.73 -0.44
CA ASP A 99 2.42 -25.77 -1.26
C ASP A 99 1.88 -24.37 -1.06
N ASP A 100 2.71 -23.37 -1.35
CA ASP A 100 2.28 -22.01 -1.59
C ASP A 100 2.08 -21.77 -3.09
N ALA A 101 1.07 -20.98 -3.46
CA ALA A 101 0.65 -20.82 -4.84
C ALA A 101 0.20 -19.40 -5.14
N TYR A 102 0.16 -19.08 -6.43
CA TYR A 102 -0.38 -17.83 -6.91
C TYR A 102 -1.55 -18.10 -7.88
N LEU A 103 -2.70 -17.49 -7.59
CA LEU A 103 -3.93 -17.63 -8.39
C LEU A 103 -4.14 -16.38 -9.25
N TYR A 104 -4.26 -16.57 -10.56
CA TYR A 104 -4.46 -15.53 -11.56
C TYR A 104 -5.82 -15.69 -12.23
N HIS A 105 -6.56 -14.60 -12.41
CA HIS A 105 -7.87 -14.56 -13.04
C HIS A 105 -7.81 -13.69 -14.32
N PHE A 106 -7.20 -14.23 -15.39
CA PHE A 106 -7.05 -13.52 -16.67
C PHE A 106 -8.36 -13.44 -17.46
N VAL A 107 -9.15 -14.51 -17.44
CA VAL A 107 -10.36 -14.66 -18.23
C VAL A 107 -11.52 -15.12 -17.35
N SER A 108 -12.71 -14.59 -17.59
CA SER A 108 -13.90 -14.95 -16.84
C SER A 108 -14.18 -16.45 -16.88
N GLY A 109 -14.36 -17.07 -15.71
CA GLY A 109 -14.63 -18.51 -15.57
C GLY A 109 -13.41 -19.41 -15.73
N GLU A 110 -12.21 -18.85 -15.92
CA GLU A 110 -10.95 -19.58 -16.02
C GLU A 110 -9.88 -18.96 -15.10
N TYR A 111 -9.20 -19.82 -14.35
CA TYR A 111 -8.16 -19.44 -13.42
C TYR A 111 -6.86 -20.16 -13.74
N LEU A 112 -5.73 -19.47 -13.62
CA LEU A 112 -4.39 -20.05 -13.69
C LEU A 112 -3.82 -20.15 -12.27
N LEU A 113 -3.48 -21.34 -11.82
CA LEU A 113 -2.79 -21.59 -10.55
C LEU A 113 -1.34 -21.95 -10.80
N VAL A 114 -0.42 -21.15 -10.24
CA VAL A 114 1.03 -21.41 -10.32
C VAL A 114 1.49 -21.99 -9.00
N VAL A 115 2.19 -23.13 -9.06
CA VAL A 115 2.68 -23.90 -7.91
C VAL A 115 4.18 -24.15 -8.02
N ASN A 116 4.84 -24.43 -6.88
CA ASN A 116 6.29 -24.70 -6.86
C ASN A 116 6.64 -26.00 -7.62
N ALA A 117 7.77 -25.97 -8.30
CA ALA A 117 8.26 -27.09 -9.12
C ALA A 117 8.38 -28.41 -8.34
N ALA A 118 8.88 -28.36 -7.11
CA ALA A 118 9.02 -29.54 -6.23
C ALA A 118 7.67 -30.18 -5.89
N ASN A 119 6.59 -29.40 -5.88
CA ASN A 119 5.26 -29.82 -5.46
C ASN A 119 4.29 -29.97 -6.64
N ARG A 120 4.72 -29.81 -7.89
CA ARG A 120 3.85 -29.86 -9.08
C ARG A 120 2.95 -31.13 -9.08
N GLU A 121 3.52 -32.30 -8.93
CA GLU A 121 2.78 -33.56 -8.92
C GLU A 121 1.89 -33.69 -7.66
N LYS A 122 2.40 -33.32 -6.52
CA LYS A 122 1.69 -33.34 -5.25
C LYS A 122 0.48 -32.41 -5.26
N GLY A 123 0.67 -31.14 -5.74
CA GLY A 123 -0.41 -30.17 -5.91
C GLY A 123 -1.46 -30.62 -6.94
N TRP A 124 -1.01 -31.19 -8.06
CA TRP A 124 -1.91 -31.78 -9.05
C TRP A 124 -2.80 -32.88 -8.50
N ASN A 125 -2.21 -33.83 -7.75
CA ASN A 125 -2.96 -34.92 -7.11
C ASN A 125 -3.90 -34.42 -6.02
N TYR A 126 -3.47 -33.42 -5.24
CA TYR A 126 -4.32 -32.74 -4.27
C TYR A 126 -5.56 -32.13 -4.95
N LEU A 127 -5.39 -31.35 -6.00
CA LEU A 127 -6.50 -30.74 -6.70
C LEU A 127 -7.45 -31.81 -7.28
N LYS A 128 -6.92 -32.87 -7.86
CA LYS A 128 -7.75 -34.00 -8.37
C LYS A 128 -8.56 -34.66 -7.28
N SER A 129 -8.00 -34.88 -6.09
CA SER A 129 -8.70 -35.55 -4.98
C SER A 129 -9.84 -34.73 -4.39
N HIS A 130 -9.86 -33.41 -4.64
CA HIS A 130 -10.90 -32.50 -4.17
C HIS A 130 -11.92 -32.10 -5.28
N LEU A 131 -11.80 -32.69 -6.48
CA LEU A 131 -12.80 -32.48 -7.52
C LEU A 131 -14.20 -32.97 -7.09
N PRO A 132 -15.27 -32.23 -7.43
CA PRO A 132 -16.63 -32.66 -7.13
C PRO A 132 -16.93 -34.04 -7.75
N VAL A 133 -17.46 -34.96 -6.95
CA VAL A 133 -17.77 -36.33 -7.37
C VAL A 133 -19.01 -36.36 -8.30
N ASP A 134 -19.92 -35.39 -8.15
CA ASP A 134 -21.17 -35.34 -8.92
C ASP A 134 -21.14 -34.25 -10.00
N ALA A 135 -20.93 -34.68 -11.23
CA ALA A 135 -20.94 -33.81 -12.41
C ALA A 135 -22.36 -33.39 -12.86
N SER A 136 -23.42 -33.97 -12.27
CA SER A 136 -24.82 -33.74 -12.68
C SER A 136 -25.39 -32.40 -12.17
N SER A 137 -24.76 -31.74 -11.24
CA SER A 137 -25.25 -30.51 -10.54
C SER A 137 -24.85 -29.19 -11.16
N GLY A 138 -24.28 -29.13 -12.37
CA GLY A 138 -23.74 -27.91 -12.95
C GLY A 138 -22.38 -27.48 -12.34
N ALA A 139 -21.81 -28.30 -11.46
CA ALA A 139 -20.54 -28.08 -10.78
C ALA A 139 -19.33 -28.67 -11.53
N ARG A 140 -19.41 -28.77 -12.87
CA ARG A 140 -18.31 -29.31 -13.67
C ARG A 140 -17.06 -28.43 -13.55
N VAL A 141 -15.93 -29.06 -13.16
CA VAL A 141 -14.61 -28.46 -13.12
C VAL A 141 -13.68 -29.21 -14.04
N GLU A 142 -12.96 -28.49 -14.86
CA GLU A 142 -11.93 -29.02 -15.74
C GLU A 142 -10.56 -28.54 -15.21
N LEU A 143 -9.65 -29.49 -14.97
CA LEU A 143 -8.24 -29.22 -14.63
C LEU A 143 -7.36 -29.53 -15.83
N VAL A 144 -6.53 -28.59 -16.25
CA VAL A 144 -5.58 -28.75 -17.36
C VAL A 144 -4.20 -28.35 -16.92
N ASP A 145 -3.22 -29.25 -17.05
CA ASP A 145 -1.81 -28.92 -16.82
C ASP A 145 -1.20 -28.32 -18.09
N LYS A 146 -0.88 -27.02 -18.04
CA LYS A 146 -0.28 -26.26 -19.14
C LYS A 146 1.23 -26.02 -18.96
N SER A 147 1.85 -26.66 -17.97
CA SER A 147 3.24 -26.40 -17.60
C SER A 147 4.23 -26.72 -18.72
N ASP A 148 3.96 -27.72 -19.55
CA ASP A 148 4.89 -28.12 -20.61
C ASP A 148 4.59 -27.41 -21.96
N GLU A 149 3.41 -26.79 -22.09
CA GLU A 149 2.98 -26.05 -23.29
C GLU A 149 3.35 -24.54 -23.21
N THR A 150 3.59 -24.03 -22.02
CA THR A 150 3.89 -22.61 -21.78
C THR A 150 5.25 -22.44 -21.11
N ALA A 151 5.86 -21.27 -21.28
CA ALA A 151 7.00 -20.83 -20.47
C ALA A 151 6.58 -19.69 -19.55
N MET A 152 7.33 -19.48 -18.49
CA MET A 152 7.13 -18.41 -17.53
C MET A 152 8.45 -17.68 -17.31
N ILE A 153 8.48 -16.39 -17.61
CA ILE A 153 9.62 -15.49 -17.47
C ILE A 153 9.30 -14.45 -16.43
N SER A 154 10.24 -14.17 -15.52
CA SER A 154 10.07 -13.13 -14.49
C SER A 154 11.10 -12.02 -14.71
N LEU A 155 10.65 -10.79 -14.98
CA LEU A 155 11.47 -9.59 -15.17
C LEU A 155 11.24 -8.66 -13.98
N GLN A 156 12.27 -8.40 -13.17
CA GLN A 156 12.15 -7.76 -11.86
C GLN A 156 13.15 -6.61 -11.72
N GLY A 157 12.73 -5.48 -11.18
CA GLY A 157 13.57 -4.32 -10.91
C GLY A 157 13.07 -3.03 -11.54
N SER A 158 13.69 -1.91 -11.20
CA SER A 158 13.23 -0.56 -11.54
C SER A 158 13.13 -0.27 -13.04
N GLU A 159 13.94 -0.93 -13.86
CA GLU A 159 13.95 -0.74 -15.32
C GLU A 159 13.04 -1.74 -16.06
N SER A 160 12.45 -2.71 -15.38
CA SER A 160 11.61 -3.75 -15.99
C SER A 160 10.47 -3.19 -16.84
N ARG A 161 9.82 -2.10 -16.37
CA ARG A 161 8.79 -1.40 -17.12
C ARG A 161 9.32 -0.75 -18.40
N ALA A 162 10.44 -0.04 -18.31
CA ALA A 162 11.03 0.66 -19.45
C ALA A 162 11.47 -0.34 -20.54
N ILE A 163 12.05 -1.47 -20.15
CA ILE A 163 12.42 -2.56 -21.05
C ILE A 163 11.20 -3.10 -21.79
N LEU A 164 10.13 -3.46 -21.06
CA LEU A 164 8.92 -3.99 -21.69
C LEU A 164 8.26 -2.98 -22.63
N LEU A 165 8.22 -1.69 -22.25
CA LEU A 165 7.63 -0.64 -23.10
C LEU A 165 8.37 -0.44 -24.43
N ARG A 166 9.71 -0.64 -24.47
CA ARG A 166 10.47 -0.56 -25.72
C ARG A 166 10.15 -1.72 -26.68
N LEU A 167 9.75 -2.87 -26.14
CA LEU A 167 9.41 -4.06 -26.91
C LEU A 167 7.91 -4.21 -27.17
N LEU A 168 7.08 -3.39 -26.54
CA LEU A 168 5.61 -3.51 -26.58
C LEU A 168 5.06 -3.14 -27.95
N GLU A 169 4.35 -4.08 -28.59
CA GLU A 169 3.68 -3.90 -29.88
C GLU A 169 2.20 -3.56 -29.69
N ALA A 170 1.52 -4.18 -28.71
CA ALA A 170 0.11 -3.93 -28.40
C ALA A 170 -0.26 -4.37 -26.99
N GLY A 171 -1.36 -3.81 -26.47
CA GLY A 171 -1.92 -4.10 -25.14
C GLY A 171 -1.32 -3.23 -24.04
N PRO A 172 -2.03 -3.04 -22.91
CA PRO A 172 -1.54 -2.29 -21.76
C PRO A 172 -0.69 -3.17 -20.85
N LEU A 173 0.34 -2.62 -20.19
CA LEU A 173 0.97 -3.27 -19.05
C LEU A 173 0.00 -3.32 -17.86
N PRO A 174 0.10 -4.35 -16.97
CA PRO A 174 -0.74 -4.44 -15.76
C PRO A 174 -0.25 -3.46 -14.71
N GLU A 175 -0.77 -2.25 -14.73
CA GLU A 175 -0.39 -1.12 -13.88
C GLU A 175 -1.61 -0.31 -13.45
N PRO A 176 -1.57 0.43 -12.33
CA PRO A 176 -0.38 0.72 -11.52
C PRO A 176 -0.19 -0.21 -10.31
N LEU A 177 -1.17 -1.05 -9.99
CA LEU A 177 -1.16 -1.80 -8.73
C LEU A 177 -0.49 -3.17 -8.86
N ARG A 178 0.14 -3.60 -7.78
CA ARG A 178 0.59 -4.98 -7.63
C ARG A 178 -0.61 -5.93 -7.75
N ASN A 179 -0.38 -7.13 -8.33
CA ASN A 179 -1.38 -8.16 -8.59
C ASN A 179 -2.39 -7.83 -9.71
N GLU A 180 -2.24 -6.73 -10.44
CA GLU A 180 -2.96 -6.50 -11.69
C GLU A 180 -2.45 -7.41 -12.80
N LEU A 181 -3.35 -7.74 -13.74
CA LEU A 181 -3.10 -8.62 -14.87
C LEU A 181 -3.49 -7.94 -16.18
N SER A 182 -2.77 -8.29 -17.25
CA SER A 182 -3.10 -7.86 -18.61
C SER A 182 -2.68 -8.90 -19.65
N SER A 183 -2.97 -8.63 -20.91
CA SER A 183 -2.41 -9.35 -22.04
C SER A 183 -1.72 -8.36 -22.97
N ILE A 184 -0.51 -8.69 -23.40
CA ILE A 184 0.30 -7.85 -24.29
C ILE A 184 0.80 -8.63 -25.48
N THR A 185 1.08 -7.93 -26.58
CA THR A 185 1.82 -8.46 -27.73
C THR A 185 3.22 -7.92 -27.72
N VAL A 186 4.20 -8.80 -27.72
CA VAL A 186 5.63 -8.50 -27.70
C VAL A 186 6.35 -9.56 -28.55
N ALA A 187 7.35 -9.17 -29.34
CA ALA A 187 8.13 -10.09 -30.19
C ALA A 187 7.26 -10.93 -31.12
N GLY A 188 6.14 -10.41 -31.59
CA GLY A 188 5.15 -11.10 -32.42
C GLY A 188 4.40 -12.22 -31.70
N GLY A 189 4.52 -12.35 -30.38
CA GLY A 189 3.81 -13.31 -29.53
C GLY A 189 2.86 -12.64 -28.53
N THR A 190 1.83 -13.33 -28.12
CA THR A 190 0.89 -12.86 -27.08
C THR A 190 1.28 -13.46 -25.74
N PHE A 191 1.40 -12.61 -24.72
CA PHE A 191 1.73 -12.98 -23.36
C PHE A 191 0.66 -12.51 -22.38
N ALA A 192 0.23 -13.40 -21.52
CA ALA A 192 -0.47 -13.01 -20.29
C ALA A 192 0.58 -12.48 -19.30
N VAL A 193 0.30 -11.36 -18.66
CA VAL A 193 1.27 -10.66 -17.80
C VAL A 193 0.65 -10.33 -16.46
N GLY A 194 1.34 -10.69 -15.39
CA GLY A 194 1.00 -10.29 -14.03
C GLY A 194 2.03 -9.31 -13.47
N ARG A 195 1.56 -8.28 -12.76
CA ARG A 195 2.44 -7.41 -11.98
C ARG A 195 2.76 -8.06 -10.64
N THR A 196 3.53 -9.12 -10.72
CA THR A 196 3.89 -10.03 -9.63
C THR A 196 5.39 -10.28 -9.60
N GLY A 197 5.88 -10.94 -8.55
CA GLY A 197 7.28 -11.31 -8.43
C GLY A 197 7.66 -11.76 -7.02
N TYR A 198 8.80 -12.42 -6.91
CA TYR A 198 9.31 -13.05 -5.69
C TYR A 198 10.71 -12.55 -5.31
N THR A 199 10.98 -11.27 -5.53
CA THR A 199 12.30 -10.64 -5.28
C THR A 199 12.27 -9.54 -4.23
N GLY A 200 11.07 -9.09 -3.83
CA GLY A 200 10.91 -7.91 -2.99
C GLY A 200 11.03 -6.58 -3.75
N GLU A 201 11.27 -6.63 -5.08
CA GLU A 201 11.23 -5.41 -5.88
C GLU A 201 9.80 -4.83 -5.95
N PRO A 202 9.64 -3.51 -5.82
CA PRO A 202 8.33 -2.87 -5.93
C PRO A 202 7.79 -2.91 -7.37
N LEU A 203 8.65 -3.10 -8.36
CA LEU A 203 8.32 -3.18 -9.78
C LEU A 203 8.86 -4.49 -10.39
N GLY A 204 7.97 -5.25 -11.00
CA GLY A 204 8.31 -6.50 -11.68
C GLY A 204 7.11 -7.08 -12.41
N PHE A 205 7.39 -7.95 -13.38
CA PHE A 205 6.38 -8.59 -14.22
C PHE A 205 6.69 -10.07 -14.40
N GLU A 206 5.66 -10.89 -14.38
CA GLU A 206 5.73 -12.30 -14.74
C GLU A 206 4.93 -12.52 -16.02
N LEU A 207 5.59 -13.07 -17.04
CA LEU A 207 5.07 -13.23 -18.39
C LEU A 207 4.87 -14.72 -18.68
N PHE A 208 3.67 -15.05 -19.14
CA PHE A 208 3.25 -16.40 -19.51
C PHE A 208 2.98 -16.45 -21.01
N GLY A 209 3.68 -17.28 -21.75
CA GLY A 209 3.53 -17.36 -23.21
C GLY A 209 3.84 -18.73 -23.76
N ALA A 210 3.56 -18.92 -25.05
CA ALA A 210 3.99 -20.12 -25.76
C ALA A 210 5.50 -20.27 -25.73
N VAL A 211 6.00 -21.52 -25.68
CA VAL A 211 7.43 -21.80 -25.56
C VAL A 211 8.26 -21.10 -26.65
N ALA A 212 7.83 -21.19 -27.92
CA ALA A 212 8.58 -20.60 -29.04
C ALA A 212 8.69 -19.05 -28.95
N ASP A 213 7.60 -18.40 -28.49
CA ASP A 213 7.54 -16.95 -28.35
C ASP A 213 8.40 -16.51 -27.17
N SER A 214 8.37 -17.26 -26.06
CA SER A 214 9.17 -16.98 -24.87
C SER A 214 10.67 -17.11 -25.13
N VAL A 215 11.10 -18.04 -25.98
CA VAL A 215 12.52 -18.15 -26.40
C VAL A 215 12.97 -16.92 -27.18
N ARG A 216 12.12 -16.36 -28.06
CA ARG A 216 12.41 -15.10 -28.76
C ARG A 216 12.41 -13.91 -27.81
N LEU A 217 11.41 -13.83 -26.93
CA LEU A 217 11.30 -12.74 -25.96
C LEU A 217 12.52 -12.69 -25.03
N TRP A 218 13.01 -13.85 -24.57
CA TRP A 218 14.21 -13.92 -23.73
C TRP A 218 15.40 -13.20 -24.37
N ASP A 219 15.69 -13.49 -25.64
CA ASP A 219 16.82 -12.86 -26.36
C ASP A 219 16.65 -11.34 -26.47
N LEU A 220 15.42 -10.88 -26.76
CA LEU A 220 15.14 -9.44 -26.86
C LEU A 220 15.24 -8.74 -25.50
N LEU A 221 14.76 -9.35 -24.43
CA LEU A 221 14.90 -8.79 -23.08
C LEU A 221 16.37 -8.63 -22.68
N VAL A 222 17.20 -9.63 -23.00
CA VAL A 222 18.66 -9.56 -22.76
C VAL A 222 19.30 -8.45 -23.61
N GLN A 223 18.92 -8.33 -24.91
CA GLN A 223 19.40 -7.27 -25.80
C GLN A 223 19.00 -5.86 -25.29
N GLU A 224 17.85 -5.72 -24.69
CA GLU A 224 17.34 -4.47 -24.09
C GLU A 224 17.95 -4.17 -22.70
N GLY A 225 18.87 -4.99 -22.21
CA GLY A 225 19.62 -4.73 -21.00
C GLY A 225 19.11 -5.46 -19.73
N ALA A 226 18.14 -6.37 -19.85
CA ALA A 226 17.80 -7.24 -18.74
C ALA A 226 18.93 -8.23 -18.44
N VAL A 227 19.30 -8.37 -17.17
CA VAL A 227 20.41 -9.21 -16.74
C VAL A 227 19.92 -10.61 -16.40
N PRO A 228 20.35 -11.67 -17.10
CA PRO A 228 20.03 -13.04 -16.73
C PRO A 228 20.48 -13.36 -15.31
N CYS A 229 19.58 -13.88 -14.51
CA CYS A 229 19.78 -14.20 -13.09
C CYS A 229 19.41 -15.65 -12.81
N GLY A 230 20.26 -16.35 -12.04
CA GLY A 230 20.02 -17.72 -11.62
C GLY A 230 19.29 -17.86 -10.29
N LEU A 231 19.06 -19.12 -9.89
CA LEU A 231 18.39 -19.46 -8.63
C LEU A 231 19.12 -18.92 -7.40
N GLY A 232 20.47 -18.78 -7.47
CA GLY A 232 21.26 -18.21 -6.40
C GLY A 232 20.88 -16.77 -6.07
N ALA A 233 20.76 -15.93 -7.13
CA ALA A 233 20.29 -14.55 -6.95
C ALA A 233 18.81 -14.50 -6.54
N ARG A 234 17.97 -15.37 -7.10
CA ARG A 234 16.56 -15.47 -6.68
C ARG A 234 16.44 -15.77 -5.18
N ASP A 235 17.26 -16.66 -4.64
CA ASP A 235 17.24 -17.01 -3.21
C ASP A 235 17.76 -15.89 -2.31
N THR A 236 18.85 -15.21 -2.71
CA THR A 236 19.36 -14.07 -1.91
C THR A 236 18.38 -12.88 -1.91
N LEU A 237 17.70 -12.63 -3.03
CA LEU A 237 16.70 -11.56 -3.16
C LEU A 237 15.44 -11.84 -2.32
N ARG A 238 14.88 -13.06 -2.43
CA ARG A 238 13.68 -13.42 -1.66
C ARG A 238 13.95 -13.40 -0.15
N LEU A 239 15.14 -13.91 0.27
CA LEU A 239 15.53 -13.96 1.68
C LEU A 239 15.69 -12.54 2.24
N GLU A 240 16.34 -11.64 1.51
CA GLU A 240 16.44 -10.23 1.90
C GLU A 240 15.06 -9.56 2.02
N ALA A 241 14.11 -9.95 1.18
CA ALA A 241 12.73 -9.49 1.24
C ALA A 241 11.88 -10.17 2.33
N GLY A 242 12.43 -11.15 3.05
CA GLY A 242 11.72 -11.91 4.09
C GLY A 242 10.66 -12.86 3.53
N LEU A 243 10.73 -13.20 2.23
CA LEU A 243 9.76 -14.07 1.58
C LEU A 243 10.07 -15.54 1.91
N PRO A 244 9.06 -16.30 2.43
CA PRO A 244 9.25 -17.69 2.79
C PRO A 244 9.41 -18.58 1.56
N LEU A 245 10.11 -19.67 1.68
CA LEU A 245 10.27 -20.71 0.66
C LEU A 245 9.70 -22.03 1.19
N TYR A 246 8.90 -22.71 0.35
CA TYR A 246 8.45 -24.07 0.68
C TYR A 246 9.63 -25.02 0.86
N GLY A 247 9.59 -25.83 1.93
CA GLY A 247 10.69 -26.71 2.34
C GLY A 247 11.72 -26.05 3.27
N GLN A 248 11.54 -24.76 3.58
CA GLN A 248 12.36 -24.00 4.53
C GLN A 248 11.50 -23.39 5.64
N GLU A 249 10.69 -22.39 5.30
CA GLU A 249 9.78 -21.67 6.20
C GLU A 249 8.35 -22.22 6.17
N LEU A 250 8.01 -23.02 5.18
CA LEU A 250 6.70 -23.66 4.97
C LEU A 250 6.87 -25.15 4.68
N GLY A 251 5.84 -25.94 4.95
CA GLY A 251 5.79 -27.37 4.68
C GLY A 251 6.14 -28.21 5.90
N ILE A 252 7.14 -29.06 5.80
CA ILE A 252 7.54 -30.02 6.86
C ILE A 252 8.92 -29.63 7.38
N ASP A 253 9.08 -29.63 8.70
CA ASP A 253 10.35 -29.37 9.34
C ASP A 253 11.29 -30.62 9.30
N PRO A 254 12.60 -30.49 9.58
CA PRO A 254 13.53 -31.62 9.57
C PRO A 254 13.16 -32.72 10.56
N GLU A 255 12.38 -32.44 11.60
CA GLU A 255 11.86 -33.41 12.58
C GLU A 255 10.61 -34.14 12.07
N GLY A 256 10.08 -33.77 10.89
CA GLY A 256 8.91 -34.40 10.28
C GLY A 256 7.57 -33.79 10.69
N ASN A 257 7.57 -32.66 11.41
CA ASN A 257 6.34 -31.96 11.80
C ASN A 257 5.93 -30.93 10.76
N GLU A 258 4.63 -30.72 10.61
CA GLU A 258 4.13 -29.62 9.80
C GLU A 258 4.50 -28.26 10.45
N ILE A 259 5.00 -27.35 9.63
CA ILE A 259 5.20 -25.95 10.03
C ILE A 259 3.83 -25.26 9.95
N PRO A 260 3.29 -24.72 11.07
CA PRO A 260 2.03 -24.00 11.06
C PRO A 260 2.08 -22.81 10.10
N LEU A 261 1.05 -22.62 9.27
CA LEU A 261 1.07 -21.55 8.28
C LEU A 261 1.22 -20.15 8.91
N PHE A 262 0.53 -19.90 10.03
CA PHE A 262 0.61 -18.60 10.72
C PHE A 262 1.96 -18.34 11.42
N SER A 263 2.89 -19.30 11.37
CA SER A 263 4.29 -19.01 11.71
C SER A 263 4.94 -18.05 10.69
N SER A 264 4.41 -17.96 9.46
CA SER A 264 4.92 -17.06 8.43
C SER A 264 4.20 -15.69 8.47
N PRO A 265 4.92 -14.55 8.39
CA PRO A 265 4.31 -13.21 8.31
C PRO A 265 3.35 -12.99 7.13
N LEU A 266 3.51 -13.77 6.04
CA LEU A 266 2.65 -13.69 4.86
C LEU A 266 1.31 -14.43 5.01
N SER A 267 1.10 -15.16 6.08
CA SER A 267 -0.13 -15.93 6.28
C SER A 267 -1.40 -15.07 6.27
N SER A 268 -1.33 -13.86 6.80
CA SER A 268 -2.45 -12.92 6.81
C SER A 268 -2.94 -12.52 5.41
N PHE A 269 -2.08 -12.59 4.40
CA PHE A 269 -2.42 -12.29 3.01
C PHE A 269 -2.91 -13.52 2.23
N ALA A 270 -2.56 -14.71 2.69
CA ALA A 270 -2.84 -15.98 2.01
C ALA A 270 -4.09 -16.70 2.50
N VAL A 271 -4.68 -16.28 3.64
CA VAL A 271 -5.85 -16.94 4.25
C VAL A 271 -6.98 -15.94 4.45
N SER A 272 -8.18 -16.33 4.03
CA SER A 272 -9.39 -15.55 4.26
C SER A 272 -10.38 -16.32 5.12
N PHE A 273 -10.88 -15.67 6.17
CA PHE A 273 -11.97 -16.16 7.02
C PHE A 273 -13.29 -15.43 6.77
N SER A 274 -13.36 -14.69 5.66
CA SER A 274 -14.60 -14.01 5.22
C SER A 274 -15.77 -14.99 5.14
N PRO A 275 -16.99 -14.58 5.52
CA PRO A 275 -18.18 -15.39 5.34
C PRO A 275 -18.41 -15.86 3.88
N VAL A 276 -17.98 -15.05 2.90
CA VAL A 276 -18.09 -15.39 1.47
C VAL A 276 -17.09 -16.46 1.05
N LYS A 277 -15.95 -16.54 1.71
CA LYS A 277 -14.97 -17.62 1.52
C LYS A 277 -15.61 -18.97 1.88
N GLY A 278 -16.40 -19.01 2.93
CA GLY A 278 -17.03 -20.21 3.42
C GLY A 278 -16.05 -21.20 4.04
N ASP A 279 -16.37 -22.48 3.93
CA ASP A 279 -15.54 -23.55 4.44
C ASP A 279 -14.47 -23.98 3.42
N PHE A 280 -13.29 -24.35 3.93
CA PHE A 280 -12.18 -24.84 3.11
C PHE A 280 -11.33 -25.81 3.91
N VAL A 281 -10.47 -26.57 3.24
CA VAL A 281 -9.62 -27.60 3.88
C VAL A 281 -8.77 -26.96 4.98
N GLY A 282 -8.89 -27.50 6.22
CA GLY A 282 -8.12 -27.08 7.38
C GLY A 282 -8.57 -25.77 8.05
N ARG A 283 -9.71 -25.19 7.65
CA ARG A 283 -10.18 -23.89 8.13
C ARG A 283 -10.17 -23.73 9.65
N GLU A 284 -10.61 -24.73 10.40
CA GLU A 284 -10.63 -24.68 11.86
C GLU A 284 -9.23 -24.62 12.47
N ALA A 285 -8.27 -25.39 11.91
CA ALA A 285 -6.90 -25.37 12.36
C ALA A 285 -6.25 -24.00 12.10
N PHE A 286 -6.47 -23.43 10.93
CA PHE A 286 -5.98 -22.07 10.61
C PHE A 286 -6.62 -21.00 11.49
N LEU A 287 -7.89 -21.13 11.86
CA LEU A 287 -8.55 -20.18 12.76
C LEU A 287 -7.95 -20.22 14.17
N ARG A 288 -7.60 -21.41 14.69
CA ARG A 288 -6.87 -21.54 15.96
C ARG A 288 -5.51 -20.86 15.88
N GLN A 289 -4.74 -21.14 14.84
CA GLN A 289 -3.43 -20.50 14.63
C GLN A 289 -3.54 -18.97 14.52
N GLN A 290 -4.51 -18.45 13.78
CA GLN A 290 -4.75 -17.01 13.66
C GLN A 290 -5.07 -16.38 15.02
N THR A 291 -5.93 -17.05 15.81
CA THR A 291 -6.30 -16.57 17.14
C THR A 291 -5.06 -16.53 18.06
N ALA A 292 -4.24 -17.58 18.03
CA ALA A 292 -2.98 -17.62 18.77
C ALA A 292 -2.03 -16.52 18.33
N TYR A 293 -1.86 -16.33 17.00
CA TYR A 293 -1.01 -15.27 16.44
C TYR A 293 -1.45 -13.87 16.89
N GLN A 294 -2.76 -13.57 16.84
CA GLN A 294 -3.28 -12.27 17.29
C GLN A 294 -3.06 -12.02 18.79
N ARG A 295 -3.10 -13.08 19.61
CA ARG A 295 -2.78 -12.98 21.05
C ARG A 295 -1.29 -12.76 21.28
N ILE A 296 -0.43 -13.51 20.58
CA ILE A 296 1.03 -13.37 20.67
C ILE A 296 1.47 -11.95 20.31
N LEU A 297 0.86 -11.33 19.29
CA LEU A 297 1.11 -9.92 18.95
C LEU A 297 0.77 -8.95 20.09
N LYS A 298 -0.16 -9.32 20.97
CA LYS A 298 -0.53 -8.57 22.18
C LYS A 298 0.26 -9.01 23.43
N ARG A 299 1.28 -9.88 23.27
CA ARG A 299 2.05 -10.50 24.35
C ARG A 299 1.18 -11.36 25.29
N ASP A 300 0.08 -11.90 24.80
CA ASP A 300 -0.73 -12.90 25.48
C ASP A 300 -0.39 -14.28 24.93
N TYR A 301 0.34 -15.07 25.73
CA TYR A 301 0.84 -16.39 25.37
C TYR A 301 -0.07 -17.53 25.82
N SER A 302 -1.31 -17.25 26.21
CA SER A 302 -2.26 -18.26 26.72
C SER A 302 -2.63 -19.35 25.71
N LEU A 303 -2.46 -19.08 24.40
CA LEU A 303 -2.69 -20.03 23.30
C LEU A 303 -1.41 -20.37 22.53
N ILE A 304 -0.23 -20.21 23.13
CA ILE A 304 1.06 -20.45 22.45
C ILE A 304 1.19 -21.89 21.93
N ALA A 305 0.47 -22.85 22.51
CA ALA A 305 0.47 -24.24 22.08
C ALA A 305 -0.11 -24.43 20.65
N ASP A 306 -1.01 -23.54 20.21
CA ASP A 306 -1.56 -23.56 18.85
C ASP A 306 -0.62 -22.92 17.81
N LEU A 307 0.37 -22.12 18.27
CA LEU A 307 1.39 -21.51 17.43
C LEU A 307 2.70 -21.36 18.23
N PRO A 308 3.42 -22.48 18.49
CA PRO A 308 4.57 -22.47 19.38
C PRO A 308 5.79 -21.73 18.82
N ARG A 309 5.89 -21.62 17.50
CA ARG A 309 7.01 -20.96 16.82
C ARG A 309 6.55 -20.02 15.73
N ILE A 310 7.32 -18.92 15.54
CA ILE A 310 7.12 -17.92 14.49
C ILE A 310 8.45 -17.74 13.73
N CYS A 311 8.36 -17.60 12.42
CA CYS A 311 9.49 -17.28 11.55
C CYS A 311 9.88 -15.81 11.75
N ARG A 312 11.10 -15.57 12.20
CA ARG A 312 11.66 -14.25 12.47
C ARG A 312 12.79 -13.92 11.53
N THR A 313 12.90 -12.67 11.19
CA THR A 313 14.00 -12.10 10.42
C THR A 313 15.14 -11.75 11.36
N VAL A 314 16.36 -12.21 11.10
CA VAL A 314 17.51 -11.97 11.98
C VAL A 314 18.66 -11.33 11.21
N ALA A 315 19.07 -10.15 11.66
CA ALA A 315 20.31 -9.49 11.22
C ALA A 315 21.48 -10.11 12.02
N VAL A 316 22.44 -10.67 11.33
CA VAL A 316 23.65 -11.24 11.93
C VAL A 316 24.65 -10.10 12.14
N THR A 317 24.96 -9.80 13.39
CA THR A 317 25.87 -8.71 13.78
C THR A 317 27.30 -9.19 14.03
N GLY A 318 27.45 -10.47 14.38
CA GLY A 318 28.75 -11.11 14.53
C GLY A 318 29.39 -11.53 13.21
N ARG A 319 30.66 -11.91 13.25
CA ARG A 319 31.40 -12.38 12.05
C ARG A 319 31.06 -13.85 11.77
N GLY A 320 30.35 -14.11 10.69
CA GLY A 320 30.03 -15.48 10.27
C GLY A 320 29.01 -15.52 9.13
N VAL A 321 28.96 -16.62 8.43
CA VAL A 321 27.94 -16.91 7.40
C VAL A 321 26.98 -17.93 7.99
N VAL A 322 25.78 -17.45 8.32
CA VAL A 322 24.73 -18.31 8.85
C VAL A 322 24.09 -19.12 7.72
N ARG A 323 23.76 -20.38 8.01
CA ARG A 323 23.14 -21.31 7.04
C ARG A 323 21.93 -22.00 7.67
N SER A 324 21.07 -22.56 6.83
CA SER A 324 19.94 -23.39 7.25
C SER A 324 20.41 -24.52 8.19
N GLY A 325 19.63 -24.81 9.24
CA GLY A 325 19.88 -25.80 10.26
C GLY A 325 20.67 -25.30 11.47
N ALA A 326 21.29 -24.12 11.45
CA ALA A 326 21.98 -23.53 12.57
C ALA A 326 21.05 -23.34 13.78
N LEU A 327 21.47 -23.71 14.97
CA LEU A 327 20.69 -23.52 16.19
C LEU A 327 20.71 -22.06 16.62
N VAL A 328 19.60 -21.62 17.20
CA VAL A 328 19.43 -20.27 17.74
C VAL A 328 19.15 -20.34 19.21
N ALA A 329 19.90 -19.58 20.00
CA ALA A 329 19.73 -19.46 21.45
C ALA A 329 19.47 -18.00 21.84
N LYS A 330 18.75 -17.81 22.95
CA LYS A 330 18.57 -16.52 23.64
C LYS A 330 18.93 -16.70 25.09
N GLU A 331 19.93 -15.96 25.58
CA GLU A 331 20.43 -16.07 26.97
C GLU A 331 20.77 -17.53 27.37
N GLY A 332 21.41 -18.27 26.47
CA GLY A 332 21.77 -19.67 26.65
C GLY A 332 20.62 -20.69 26.53
N ARG A 333 19.37 -20.25 26.36
CA ARG A 333 18.21 -21.12 26.09
C ARG A 333 18.08 -21.36 24.59
N PRO A 334 18.06 -22.64 24.12
CA PRO A 334 17.70 -22.91 22.73
C PRO A 334 16.27 -22.40 22.44
N VAL A 335 16.10 -21.55 21.42
CA VAL A 335 14.82 -20.95 21.08
C VAL A 335 14.38 -21.25 19.64
N GLY A 336 15.19 -21.96 18.86
CA GLY A 336 14.80 -22.31 17.50
C GLY A 336 15.98 -22.65 16.61
N ARG A 337 15.76 -22.51 15.31
CA ARG A 337 16.78 -22.78 14.29
C ARG A 337 16.61 -21.89 13.07
N VAL A 338 17.69 -21.67 12.36
CA VAL A 338 17.71 -21.00 11.07
C VAL A 338 17.06 -21.88 10.00
N THR A 339 16.08 -21.34 9.30
CA THR A 339 15.43 -22.00 8.15
C THR A 339 16.17 -21.66 6.87
N SER A 340 16.47 -20.38 6.65
CA SER A 340 17.23 -19.89 5.50
C SER A 340 18.27 -18.87 5.94
N GLY A 341 19.48 -18.92 5.38
CA GLY A 341 20.54 -17.99 5.75
C GLY A 341 21.63 -17.89 4.68
N THR A 342 22.06 -16.67 4.39
CA THR A 342 23.09 -16.41 3.38
C THR A 342 23.75 -15.04 3.56
N MET A 343 24.81 -14.80 2.77
CA MET A 343 25.37 -13.47 2.58
C MET A 343 24.63 -12.75 1.45
N VAL A 344 24.21 -11.51 1.70
CA VAL A 344 23.60 -10.65 0.70
C VAL A 344 24.40 -9.38 0.51
N PRO A 345 24.52 -8.87 -0.74
CA PRO A 345 25.18 -7.60 -0.99
C PRO A 345 24.25 -6.43 -0.64
N TYR A 346 24.86 -5.31 -0.24
CA TYR A 346 24.18 -4.02 -0.11
C TYR A 346 25.11 -2.89 -0.55
N TRP A 347 24.50 -1.85 -1.14
CA TRP A 347 25.25 -0.68 -1.58
C TRP A 347 25.69 0.18 -0.40
N LYS A 348 26.92 0.70 -0.45
CA LYS A 348 27.34 1.75 0.47
C LYS A 348 26.63 3.05 0.14
N MET A 349 26.25 3.76 1.16
CA MET A 349 25.73 5.12 1.06
C MET A 349 26.78 6.11 1.53
N VAL A 350 26.88 7.25 0.84
CA VAL A 350 27.74 8.39 1.19
C VAL A 350 26.87 9.61 1.35
N GLY A 351 27.25 10.51 2.27
CA GLY A 351 26.48 11.68 2.63
C GLY A 351 25.52 11.44 3.79
N GLU A 352 24.92 12.51 4.31
CA GLU A 352 23.96 12.47 5.40
C GLU A 352 22.62 13.10 4.98
N GLY A 353 21.52 12.56 5.52
CA GLY A 353 20.18 13.08 5.27
C GLY A 353 19.83 13.14 3.79
N LEU A 354 19.38 14.27 3.31
CA LEU A 354 18.97 14.47 1.91
C LEU A 354 20.12 14.43 0.89
N SER A 355 21.36 14.63 1.33
CA SER A 355 22.54 14.53 0.46
C SER A 355 23.07 13.10 0.34
N SER A 356 22.47 12.13 1.03
CA SER A 356 22.88 10.74 0.95
C SER A 356 22.56 10.16 -0.42
N HIS A 357 23.52 9.46 -1.03
CA HIS A 357 23.38 8.78 -2.31
C HIS A 357 24.10 7.44 -2.29
N LEU A 358 23.63 6.52 -3.12
CA LEU A 358 24.28 5.22 -3.32
C LEU A 358 25.56 5.39 -4.11
N THR A 359 26.61 4.68 -3.68
CA THR A 359 27.89 4.60 -4.42
C THR A 359 27.88 3.40 -5.37
N GLU A 360 28.99 3.21 -6.10
CA GLU A 360 29.25 2.00 -6.88
C GLU A 360 29.85 0.88 -6.01
N GLU A 361 30.20 1.17 -4.75
CA GLU A 361 30.77 0.20 -3.83
C GLU A 361 29.67 -0.56 -3.09
N TYR A 362 29.91 -1.85 -2.86
CA TYR A 362 29.03 -2.70 -2.08
C TYR A 362 29.79 -3.46 -1.00
N GLU A 363 29.05 -3.87 0.00
CA GLU A 363 29.50 -4.77 1.06
C GLU A 363 28.56 -5.98 1.15
N LEU A 364 29.00 -7.00 1.90
CA LEU A 364 28.21 -8.19 2.17
C LEU A 364 27.81 -8.23 3.64
N ARG A 365 26.55 -8.55 3.90
CA ARG A 365 26.03 -8.82 5.25
C ARG A 365 25.44 -10.22 5.33
N SER A 366 25.56 -10.86 6.48
CA SER A 366 24.87 -12.13 6.76
C SER A 366 23.47 -11.85 7.30
N ILE A 367 22.47 -12.49 6.72
CA ILE A 367 21.07 -12.42 7.15
C ILE A 367 20.46 -13.81 7.19
N CYS A 368 19.43 -13.99 8.00
CA CYS A 368 18.68 -15.23 7.98
C CYS A 368 17.20 -15.06 8.35
N LEU A 369 16.42 -16.06 8.00
CA LEU A 369 15.12 -16.36 8.60
C LEU A 369 15.30 -17.52 9.57
N ALA A 370 14.64 -17.46 10.70
CA ALA A 370 14.70 -18.49 11.73
C ALA A 370 13.32 -18.77 12.32
N LEU A 371 12.99 -20.04 12.43
CA LEU A 371 11.77 -20.49 13.11
C LEU A 371 12.09 -20.59 14.61
N MET A 372 11.55 -19.63 15.38
CA MET A 372 11.86 -19.45 16.80
C MET A 372 10.62 -19.52 17.67
N ASP A 373 10.81 -19.81 18.94
CA ASP A 373 9.74 -19.78 19.94
C ASP A 373 8.97 -18.44 19.85
N SER A 374 7.66 -18.50 19.97
CA SER A 374 6.77 -17.35 19.73
C SER A 374 6.92 -16.22 20.75
N ASP A 375 7.60 -16.45 21.87
CA ASP A 375 7.95 -15.45 22.88
C ASP A 375 9.23 -14.65 22.56
N VAL A 376 9.96 -15.02 21.51
CA VAL A 376 11.07 -14.22 21.00
C VAL A 376 10.51 -13.03 20.21
N LEU A 377 10.94 -11.82 20.58
CA LEU A 377 10.41 -10.55 20.05
C LEU A 377 11.41 -9.85 19.14
N GLU A 378 10.92 -8.84 18.42
CA GLU A 378 11.78 -7.88 17.74
C GLU A 378 12.69 -7.17 18.75
N ASP A 379 13.89 -6.83 18.32
CA ASP A 379 15.00 -6.27 19.10
C ASP A 379 15.64 -7.24 20.09
N ASP A 380 15.18 -8.49 20.21
CA ASP A 380 15.87 -9.50 21.01
C ASP A 380 17.22 -9.85 20.40
N HIS A 381 18.24 -9.91 21.28
CA HIS A 381 19.56 -10.44 20.94
C HIS A 381 19.52 -11.97 20.98
N VAL A 382 20.11 -12.58 19.98
CA VAL A 382 20.19 -14.04 19.85
C VAL A 382 21.59 -14.47 19.45
N GLU A 383 21.96 -15.68 19.84
CA GLU A 383 23.20 -16.33 19.47
C GLU A 383 22.89 -17.44 18.46
N ILE A 384 23.63 -17.46 17.34
CA ILE A 384 23.45 -18.44 16.26
C ILE A 384 24.70 -19.30 16.22
N GLU A 385 24.53 -20.63 16.30
CA GLU A 385 25.65 -21.57 16.23
C GLU A 385 26.17 -21.68 14.79
N VAL A 386 27.43 -21.31 14.57
CA VAL A 386 28.12 -21.41 13.28
C VAL A 386 29.47 -22.11 13.49
N ARG A 387 29.61 -23.36 13.06
CA ARG A 387 30.85 -24.14 13.18
C ARG A 387 31.34 -24.16 14.65
N ASP A 388 30.48 -24.56 15.56
CA ASP A 388 30.72 -24.67 17.02
C ASP A 388 31.09 -23.35 17.71
N LYS A 389 30.73 -22.21 17.11
CA LYS A 389 30.88 -20.85 17.66
C LYS A 389 29.57 -20.13 17.69
N ALA A 390 29.31 -19.42 18.78
CA ALA A 390 28.21 -18.47 18.84
C ALA A 390 28.51 -17.24 18.02
N VAL A 391 27.57 -16.83 17.18
CA VAL A 391 27.61 -15.62 16.36
C VAL A 391 26.40 -14.77 16.75
N ASP A 392 26.64 -13.54 17.10
CA ASP A 392 25.60 -12.61 17.56
C ASP A 392 24.66 -12.22 16.41
N GLY A 393 23.39 -12.15 16.75
CA GLY A 393 22.33 -11.66 15.87
C GLY A 393 21.28 -10.88 16.64
N VAL A 394 20.47 -10.13 15.91
CA VAL A 394 19.34 -9.37 16.46
C VAL A 394 18.10 -9.65 15.62
N VAL A 395 16.98 -9.89 16.28
CA VAL A 395 15.69 -10.06 15.62
C VAL A 395 15.22 -8.70 15.12
N VAL A 396 15.02 -8.59 13.83
CA VAL A 396 14.61 -7.34 13.15
C VAL A 396 13.26 -7.53 12.44
N PRO A 397 12.46 -6.46 12.23
CA PRO A 397 11.18 -6.59 11.54
C PRO A 397 11.35 -6.98 10.07
N TYR A 398 12.37 -6.46 9.39
CA TYR A 398 12.66 -6.73 7.97
C TYR A 398 14.09 -6.30 7.59
N HIS A 399 14.63 -6.89 6.51
CA HIS A 399 15.94 -6.53 5.96
C HIS A 399 15.86 -5.54 4.79
N LEU A 400 14.68 -5.38 4.19
CA LEU A 400 14.48 -4.62 2.98
C LEU A 400 13.22 -3.76 3.10
N ARG A 401 13.33 -2.48 2.76
CA ARG A 401 12.17 -1.59 2.55
C ARG A 401 11.80 -1.58 1.08
N THR A 402 10.51 -1.81 0.80
CA THR A 402 9.95 -1.82 -0.56
C THR A 402 9.04 -0.62 -0.86
N ASP A 403 8.92 0.30 0.09
CA ASP A 403 8.07 1.50 0.02
C ASP A 403 8.75 2.71 -0.64
N ALA A 404 10.03 2.57 -1.02
CA ALA A 404 10.83 3.68 -1.54
C ALA A 404 11.37 3.39 -2.94
N PRO A 405 10.64 3.77 -4.01
CA PRO A 405 11.14 3.68 -5.38
C PRO A 405 12.40 4.55 -5.56
N PRO A 406 13.23 4.32 -6.61
CA PRO A 406 12.94 3.45 -7.74
C PRO A 406 13.28 1.98 -7.52
N TYR A 407 14.02 1.62 -6.48
CA TYR A 407 14.42 0.25 -6.17
C TYR A 407 14.33 -0.02 -4.66
N ALA A 408 14.28 -1.28 -4.31
CA ALA A 408 14.20 -1.72 -2.92
C ALA A 408 15.45 -1.27 -2.13
N ARG A 409 15.26 -0.81 -0.90
CA ARG A 409 16.34 -0.30 -0.04
C ARG A 409 16.68 -1.29 1.06
N PRO A 410 17.91 -1.84 1.05
CA PRO A 410 18.38 -2.69 2.13
C PRO A 410 18.57 -1.89 3.43
N ILE A 411 18.22 -2.52 4.55
CA ILE A 411 18.42 -1.97 5.89
C ILE A 411 19.58 -2.72 6.53
N VAL A 412 20.65 -2.00 6.83
CA VAL A 412 21.83 -2.54 7.52
C VAL A 412 21.68 -2.25 9.01
N TYR A 413 21.53 -3.31 9.79
CA TYR A 413 21.50 -3.21 11.24
C TYR A 413 22.94 -2.98 11.76
N GLN A 414 23.10 -1.95 12.56
CA GLN A 414 24.34 -1.70 13.30
C GLN A 414 24.05 -1.87 14.78
N VAL A 415 24.84 -2.68 15.47
CA VAL A 415 24.79 -2.72 16.94
C VAL A 415 25.12 -1.33 17.43
N PRO A 416 24.24 -0.67 18.20
CA PRO A 416 24.61 0.57 18.85
C PRO A 416 25.87 0.33 19.69
N ALA A 417 26.95 1.08 19.45
CA ALA A 417 28.09 1.07 20.36
C ALA A 417 27.56 1.35 21.76
N GLU A 418 27.94 0.55 22.77
CA GLU A 418 27.62 0.85 24.16
C GLU A 418 28.09 2.29 24.42
N GLN A 419 27.15 3.20 24.39
CA GLN A 419 27.42 4.59 24.69
C GLN A 419 27.57 4.67 26.20
N ALA A 420 28.79 4.93 26.65
CA ALA A 420 28.95 5.59 27.93
C ALA A 420 27.97 6.78 27.99
N PRO A 421 27.26 7.03 29.10
CA PRO A 421 26.30 8.13 29.19
C PRO A 421 26.95 9.37 28.59
N ALA A 422 26.41 9.82 27.47
CA ALA A 422 27.00 10.96 26.76
C ALA A 422 27.09 12.13 27.73
N PRO A 423 28.21 12.83 27.80
CA PRO A 423 28.30 14.04 28.59
C PRO A 423 27.16 14.97 28.14
N LEU A 424 26.47 15.58 29.10
CA LEU A 424 25.38 16.52 28.82
C LEU A 424 25.80 17.46 27.68
N PRO A 425 25.00 17.54 26.59
CA PRO A 425 25.38 18.32 25.43
C PRO A 425 25.62 19.79 25.83
N ASP A 426 26.62 20.46 25.25
CA ASP A 426 26.75 21.91 25.33
C ASP A 426 25.54 22.52 24.61
N LEU A 427 24.45 22.77 25.36
CA LEU A 427 23.19 23.27 24.85
C LEU A 427 23.36 24.55 24.02
N ARG A 428 24.33 25.40 24.34
CA ARG A 428 24.58 26.64 23.58
C ARG A 428 25.13 26.30 22.18
N ARG A 429 26.04 25.35 22.11
CA ARG A 429 26.61 24.90 20.83
C ARG A 429 25.56 24.21 19.99
N GLU A 430 24.78 23.32 20.61
CA GLU A 430 23.71 22.60 19.89
C GLU A 430 22.62 23.54 19.36
N MET A 431 22.17 24.51 20.17
CA MET A 431 21.21 25.54 19.75
C MET A 431 21.75 26.41 18.62
N ARG A 432 23.01 26.85 18.67
CA ARG A 432 23.64 27.61 17.59
C ARG A 432 23.70 26.77 16.30
N SER A 433 24.11 25.51 16.40
CA SER A 433 24.15 24.57 15.27
C SER A 433 22.77 24.38 14.64
N LEU A 434 21.74 24.16 15.47
CA LEU A 434 20.37 24.04 15.00
C LEU A 434 19.86 25.29 14.28
N LEU A 435 20.09 26.47 14.88
CA LEU A 435 19.72 27.74 14.26
C LEU A 435 20.43 27.94 12.92
N GLN A 436 21.76 27.68 12.87
CA GLN A 436 22.50 27.78 11.62
C GLN A 436 21.95 26.86 10.54
N LYS A 437 21.75 25.57 10.85
CA LYS A 437 21.13 24.60 9.93
C LYS A 437 19.74 25.04 9.47
N THR A 438 18.96 25.63 10.36
CA THR A 438 17.63 26.15 10.02
C THR A 438 17.71 27.31 9.01
N PHE A 439 18.63 28.25 9.22
CA PHE A 439 18.84 29.37 8.29
C PHE A 439 19.39 28.90 6.94
N ASP A 440 20.36 27.96 6.95
CA ASP A 440 20.94 27.41 5.73
C ASP A 440 19.87 26.66 4.92
N ASN A 441 19.03 25.83 5.59
CA ASN A 441 17.90 25.16 4.95
C ASN A 441 16.86 26.16 4.41
N HIS A 442 16.56 27.23 5.17
CA HIS A 442 15.63 28.27 4.71
C HIS A 442 16.14 28.93 3.43
N ARG A 443 17.43 29.35 3.40
CA ARG A 443 18.05 29.95 2.23
C ARG A 443 18.02 28.98 1.04
N TRP A 444 18.45 27.74 1.25
CA TRP A 444 18.41 26.72 0.20
C TRP A 444 17.02 26.55 -0.39
N ARG A 445 15.98 26.44 0.46
CA ARG A 445 14.60 26.24 -0.02
C ARG A 445 13.98 27.46 -0.69
N GLN A 446 14.36 28.65 -0.29
CA GLN A 446 13.73 29.89 -0.80
C GLN A 446 14.52 30.54 -1.95
N GLU A 447 15.83 30.33 -2.02
CA GLU A 447 16.71 31.06 -2.93
C GLU A 447 17.45 30.14 -3.93
N GLU A 448 17.76 28.89 -3.53
CA GLU A 448 18.67 28.03 -4.28
C GLU A 448 17.96 26.85 -4.96
N CYS A 449 16.72 26.51 -4.60
CA CYS A 449 15.99 25.42 -5.22
C CYS A 449 14.64 25.83 -5.82
N VAL A 450 14.22 25.08 -6.83
CA VAL A 450 12.85 25.13 -7.37
C VAL A 450 12.03 24.03 -6.70
N ASN A 451 11.10 24.40 -5.82
CA ASN A 451 10.25 23.44 -5.14
C ASN A 451 9.10 22.96 -6.04
N LEU A 452 9.14 21.69 -6.44
CA LEU A 452 8.11 21.05 -7.25
C LEU A 452 7.19 20.12 -6.44
N ILE A 453 7.26 20.17 -5.11
CA ILE A 453 6.40 19.36 -4.24
C ILE A 453 5.01 20.02 -4.19
N PRO A 454 3.96 19.41 -4.76
CA PRO A 454 2.66 20.07 -4.93
C PRO A 454 1.89 20.30 -3.62
N SER A 455 2.35 19.69 -2.53
CA SER A 455 1.76 19.83 -1.19
C SER A 455 2.47 20.88 -0.33
N GLU A 456 3.44 21.60 -0.89
CA GLU A 456 4.21 22.62 -0.16
C GLU A 456 3.97 24.02 -0.74
N MET A 457 3.86 25.00 0.15
CA MET A 457 3.72 26.41 -0.21
C MET A 457 4.41 27.31 0.83
N THR A 458 4.91 28.44 0.36
CA THR A 458 5.47 29.48 1.23
C THR A 458 4.39 30.49 1.60
N THR A 459 4.14 30.64 2.90
CA THR A 459 3.21 31.64 3.43
C THR A 459 3.85 33.04 3.42
N SER A 460 3.01 34.09 3.46
CA SER A 460 3.50 35.46 3.61
C SER A 460 4.26 35.65 4.94
N PRO A 461 5.16 36.65 5.03
CA PRO A 461 5.82 36.99 6.27
C PRO A 461 4.86 37.33 7.41
N LEU A 462 3.73 37.97 7.10
CA LEU A 462 2.73 38.35 8.11
C LEU A 462 2.01 37.11 8.66
N VAL A 463 1.62 36.15 7.82
CA VAL A 463 1.07 34.86 8.26
C VAL A 463 2.01 34.16 9.24
N ARG A 464 3.30 34.11 8.94
CA ARG A 464 4.30 33.48 9.80
C ARG A 464 4.43 34.23 11.12
N LEU A 465 4.47 35.55 11.10
CA LEU A 465 4.61 36.39 12.30
C LEU A 465 3.46 36.18 13.29
N VAL A 466 2.22 36.27 12.81
CA VAL A 466 1.06 36.14 13.70
C VAL A 466 0.86 34.70 14.20
N SER A 467 1.32 33.70 13.43
CA SER A 467 1.21 32.29 13.83
C SER A 467 2.03 31.92 15.06
N VAL A 468 3.07 32.69 15.41
CA VAL A 468 3.92 32.48 16.59
C VAL A 468 3.68 33.51 17.68
N SER A 469 2.63 34.33 17.57
CA SER A 469 2.27 35.33 18.57
C SER A 469 1.64 34.68 19.83
N ASP A 470 1.35 35.49 20.86
CA ASP A 470 0.88 35.01 22.17
C ASP A 470 -0.24 33.97 22.12
N PRO A 471 -1.27 34.07 21.27
CA PRO A 471 -2.32 33.05 21.17
C PRO A 471 -1.81 31.63 20.87
N ALA A 472 -0.61 31.47 20.27
CA ALA A 472 -0.02 30.15 20.01
C ALA A 472 0.22 29.34 21.30
N PHE A 473 0.26 29.99 22.46
CA PHE A 473 0.54 29.41 23.78
C PHE A 473 -0.67 29.43 24.71
N ARG A 474 -1.87 29.72 24.18
CA ARG A 474 -3.10 29.90 24.97
C ARG A 474 -4.14 28.81 24.65
N TYR A 475 -5.16 28.74 25.51
CA TYR A 475 -6.37 27.95 25.34
C TYR A 475 -7.56 28.89 25.13
N ALA A 476 -8.45 28.53 24.20
CA ALA A 476 -9.72 29.20 23.98
C ALA A 476 -10.76 28.14 23.64
N GLU A 477 -11.31 27.50 24.65
CA GLU A 477 -12.40 26.56 24.48
C GLU A 477 -13.71 27.28 24.79
N HIS A 478 -14.63 27.23 23.85
CA HIS A 478 -15.98 27.71 24.03
C HIS A 478 -16.95 26.77 23.32
N ARG A 479 -18.21 26.81 23.71
CA ARG A 479 -19.22 25.92 23.20
C ARG A 479 -20.60 26.56 23.34
N GLU A 480 -21.39 26.52 22.25
CA GLU A 480 -22.80 26.79 22.28
C GLU A 480 -23.52 25.78 23.19
N LEU A 481 -24.31 26.25 24.14
CA LEU A 481 -25.12 25.41 25.01
C LEU A 481 -26.60 25.78 24.86
N GLU A 482 -27.42 24.78 24.49
CA GLU A 482 -28.86 24.92 24.34
C GLU A 482 -29.53 25.46 25.63
N ALA A 483 -29.04 25.06 26.80
CA ALA A 483 -29.49 25.58 28.09
C ALA A 483 -29.25 27.10 28.26
N PHE A 484 -28.43 27.72 27.45
CA PHE A 484 -28.14 29.15 27.42
C PHE A 484 -28.63 29.82 26.13
N TYR A 485 -29.68 29.25 25.49
CA TYR A 485 -30.25 29.78 24.24
C TYR A 485 -29.24 29.86 23.09
N ASP A 486 -28.40 28.81 22.99
CA ASP A 486 -27.33 28.69 22.03
C ASP A 486 -26.23 29.77 22.18
N ALA A 487 -26.14 30.42 23.32
CA ALA A 487 -25.05 31.33 23.63
C ALA A 487 -23.74 30.55 23.90
N ASP A 488 -22.62 31.11 23.46
CA ASP A 488 -21.31 30.56 23.74
C ASP A 488 -20.95 30.65 25.23
N VAL A 489 -20.44 29.55 25.75
CA VAL A 489 -19.86 29.48 27.08
C VAL A 489 -18.36 29.36 26.99
N PHE A 490 -17.63 30.35 27.49
CA PHE A 490 -16.17 30.39 27.49
C PHE A 490 -15.62 29.80 28.77
N TYR A 491 -14.74 28.83 28.65
CA TYR A 491 -14.08 28.17 29.79
C TYR A 491 -12.81 28.88 30.27
N TYR A 492 -12.25 29.80 29.43
CA TYR A 492 -11.02 30.52 29.74
C TYR A 492 -11.23 32.03 29.63
N GLN A 493 -10.58 32.80 30.51
CA GLN A 493 -10.66 34.27 30.50
C GLN A 493 -9.69 34.85 29.45
N GLY A 494 -10.02 36.03 28.94
CA GLY A 494 -9.18 36.74 27.97
C GLY A 494 -9.21 36.19 26.55
N THR A 495 -10.25 35.44 26.20
CA THR A 495 -10.39 34.76 24.90
C THR A 495 -11.24 35.51 23.89
N GLY A 496 -11.72 36.71 24.22
CA GLY A 496 -12.58 37.48 23.30
C GLY A 496 -11.97 37.78 21.94
N LEU A 497 -10.64 37.99 21.89
CA LEU A 497 -9.93 38.14 20.59
C LEU A 497 -10.07 36.85 19.73
N ILE A 498 -10.02 35.67 20.34
CA ILE A 498 -10.08 34.43 19.60
C ILE A 498 -11.48 34.20 19.03
N ASP A 499 -12.53 34.51 19.80
CA ASP A 499 -13.90 34.49 19.32
C ASP A 499 -14.09 35.37 18.10
N GLU A 500 -13.61 36.62 18.15
CA GLU A 500 -13.62 37.53 16.99
C GLU A 500 -12.87 36.94 15.79
N VAL A 501 -11.71 36.35 16.04
CA VAL A 501 -10.89 35.72 14.96
C VAL A 501 -11.60 34.51 14.36
N GLU A 502 -12.24 33.68 15.15
CA GLU A 502 -13.00 32.52 14.65
C GLU A 502 -14.15 32.96 13.73
N GLN A 503 -14.93 33.95 14.16
CA GLN A 503 -16.01 34.51 13.36
C GLN A 503 -15.52 35.14 12.05
N LEU A 504 -14.41 35.88 12.10
CA LEU A 504 -13.81 36.49 10.91
C LEU A 504 -13.23 35.44 9.95
N VAL A 505 -12.57 34.41 10.46
CA VAL A 505 -12.05 33.31 9.62
C VAL A 505 -13.19 32.57 8.94
N GLU A 506 -14.26 32.25 9.66
CA GLU A 506 -15.46 31.63 9.10
C GLU A 506 -16.04 32.50 7.96
N ALA A 507 -16.23 33.78 8.21
CA ALA A 507 -16.77 34.70 7.21
C ALA A 507 -15.88 34.83 5.97
N GLU A 508 -14.56 34.92 6.14
CA GLU A 508 -13.64 35.04 5.00
C GLU A 508 -13.51 33.74 4.19
N ILE A 509 -13.55 32.59 4.84
CA ILE A 509 -13.57 31.27 4.18
C ILE A 509 -14.89 31.07 3.42
N CYS A 510 -16.05 31.42 4.05
CA CYS A 510 -17.33 31.38 3.36
C CYS A 510 -17.37 32.31 2.14
N ARG A 511 -16.81 33.52 2.25
CA ARG A 511 -16.67 34.47 1.14
C ARG A 511 -15.82 33.88 0.00
N PHE A 512 -14.71 33.22 0.35
CA PHE A 512 -13.81 32.64 -0.63
C PHE A 512 -14.43 31.44 -1.37
N LEU A 513 -15.07 30.54 -0.62
CA LEU A 513 -15.63 29.29 -1.16
C LEU A 513 -17.03 29.47 -1.77
N GLY A 514 -17.77 30.51 -1.40
CA GLY A 514 -19.19 30.70 -1.74
C GLY A 514 -20.10 29.78 -0.92
N GLY A 515 -19.68 29.38 0.28
CA GLY A 515 -20.46 28.58 1.21
C GLY A 515 -21.33 29.41 2.15
N THR A 516 -22.18 28.73 2.94
CA THR A 516 -23.06 29.36 3.96
C THR A 516 -22.42 29.37 5.34
N GLU A 517 -21.71 28.31 5.70
CA GLU A 517 -20.98 28.15 6.95
C GLU A 517 -19.67 27.41 6.74
N ALA A 518 -18.67 27.65 7.60
CA ALA A 518 -17.39 26.98 7.59
C ALA A 518 -16.96 26.56 9.00
N GLU A 519 -16.30 25.43 9.08
CA GLU A 519 -15.67 24.92 10.30
C GLU A 519 -14.13 24.97 10.12
N THR A 520 -13.48 25.80 10.90
CA THR A 520 -12.07 26.14 10.75
C THR A 520 -11.17 25.63 11.89
N ARG A 521 -11.77 24.94 12.88
CA ARG A 521 -11.05 24.39 14.04
C ARG A 521 -10.28 23.13 13.73
N VAL A 522 -10.53 22.47 12.60
CA VAL A 522 -9.73 21.30 12.13
C VAL A 522 -8.30 21.71 11.81
N ILE A 523 -7.32 20.95 12.31
CA ILE A 523 -5.89 21.28 12.21
C ILE A 523 -5.18 20.66 11.01
N SER A 524 -5.88 19.90 10.19
CA SER A 524 -5.36 19.35 8.94
C SER A 524 -6.48 18.98 7.97
N GLY A 525 -6.15 18.88 6.66
CA GLY A 525 -7.11 18.39 5.66
C GLY A 525 -7.55 16.94 5.92
N GLN A 526 -6.67 16.10 6.46
CA GLN A 526 -7.05 14.74 6.84
C GLN A 526 -8.09 14.73 7.98
N MET A 527 -7.91 15.57 8.99
CA MET A 527 -8.90 15.72 10.06
C MET A 527 -10.23 16.27 9.51
N ALA A 528 -10.20 17.21 8.57
CA ALA A 528 -11.38 17.70 7.89
C ALA A 528 -12.18 16.57 7.24
N ASN A 529 -11.52 15.69 6.48
CA ASN A 529 -12.15 14.53 5.88
C ASN A 529 -12.69 13.53 6.91
N ALA A 530 -11.90 13.18 7.92
CA ALA A 530 -12.31 12.26 8.97
C ALA A 530 -13.54 12.80 9.76
N THR A 531 -13.59 14.11 9.99
CA THR A 531 -14.72 14.79 10.63
C THR A 531 -15.99 14.66 9.79
N VAL A 532 -15.92 14.85 8.48
CA VAL A 532 -17.07 14.66 7.58
C VAL A 532 -17.52 13.21 7.56
N PHE A 533 -16.60 12.25 7.47
CA PHE A 533 -16.96 10.83 7.45
C PHE A 533 -17.62 10.38 8.75
N SER A 534 -17.07 10.78 9.90
CA SER A 534 -17.67 10.46 11.20
C SER A 534 -19.02 11.14 11.40
N ALA A 535 -19.15 12.38 10.93
CA ALA A 535 -20.43 13.11 11.00
C ALA A 535 -21.50 12.48 10.10
N LEU A 536 -21.12 11.98 8.93
CA LEU A 536 -22.05 11.28 8.03
C LEU A 536 -22.54 9.96 8.65
N VAL A 537 -21.65 9.22 9.34
CA VAL A 537 -22.04 8.04 10.12
C VAL A 537 -23.05 8.42 11.20
N ASP A 538 -22.82 9.49 11.98
CA ASP A 538 -23.76 9.95 12.99
C ASP A 538 -25.11 10.38 12.39
N TYR A 539 -25.08 11.14 11.31
CA TYR A 539 -26.27 11.62 10.62
C TYR A 539 -27.14 10.47 10.12
N ARG A 540 -26.53 9.45 9.51
CA ARG A 540 -27.26 8.27 9.03
C ARG A 540 -27.83 7.41 10.15
N ASN A 541 -27.17 7.37 11.28
CA ASN A 541 -27.62 6.60 12.45
C ASN A 541 -28.47 7.44 13.46
N ARG A 542 -28.88 8.67 13.09
CA ARG A 542 -29.61 9.57 14.00
C ARG A 542 -30.92 9.01 14.53
N GLY A 543 -31.56 8.11 13.77
CA GLY A 543 -32.79 7.43 14.18
C GLY A 543 -32.59 6.25 15.13
N ASN A 544 -31.35 5.74 15.28
CA ASN A 544 -31.04 4.59 16.15
C ASN A 544 -29.76 4.83 16.97
N ARG A 545 -29.80 5.79 17.87
CA ARG A 545 -28.63 6.19 18.68
C ARG A 545 -28.18 5.14 19.72
N LYS A 546 -29.00 4.11 19.99
CA LYS A 546 -28.68 3.06 20.98
C LYS A 546 -28.09 1.80 20.39
N GLY A 547 -28.15 1.61 19.04
CA GLY A 547 -27.55 0.51 18.34
C GLY A 547 -26.09 0.80 17.97
N GLU A 548 -25.36 -0.23 17.57
CA GLU A 548 -24.06 -0.01 16.94
C GLU A 548 -24.24 0.78 15.63
N PRO A 549 -23.47 1.86 15.42
CA PRO A 549 -23.62 2.69 14.23
C PRO A 549 -23.22 1.94 12.97
N GLY A 550 -24.13 1.86 12.00
CA GLY A 550 -23.82 1.35 10.67
C GLY A 550 -22.85 2.29 9.94
N ARG A 551 -21.85 1.73 9.28
CA ARG A 551 -20.89 2.48 8.46
C ARG A 551 -21.54 2.98 7.17
N ILE A 552 -20.86 3.87 6.44
CA ILE A 552 -21.28 4.34 5.10
C ILE A 552 -21.35 3.14 4.16
N GLY A 553 -22.52 2.85 3.60
CA GLY A 553 -22.79 1.62 2.88
C GLY A 553 -22.09 1.51 1.53
N MET A 554 -21.94 2.65 0.81
CA MET A 554 -21.25 2.71 -0.49
C MET A 554 -20.67 4.11 -0.71
N VAL A 555 -19.40 4.15 -1.10
CA VAL A 555 -18.68 5.38 -1.45
C VAL A 555 -18.21 5.31 -2.90
N MET A 556 -18.29 6.44 -3.62
CA MET A 556 -17.63 6.60 -4.92
C MET A 556 -16.53 7.65 -4.79
N ASN A 557 -15.32 7.35 -5.30
CA ASN A 557 -14.18 8.27 -5.22
C ASN A 557 -13.22 8.16 -6.41
N ASN A 558 -12.23 9.05 -6.48
CA ASN A 558 -11.15 8.97 -7.48
C ASN A 558 -10.15 7.88 -7.11
N HIS A 559 -9.77 7.04 -8.07
CA HIS A 559 -8.78 5.98 -7.87
C HIS A 559 -7.40 6.58 -7.54
N ILE A 560 -6.70 6.04 -6.53
CA ILE A 560 -5.40 6.56 -6.07
C ILE A 560 -4.35 6.56 -7.18
N GLY A 561 -4.22 5.49 -7.95
CA GLY A 561 -3.28 5.38 -9.08
C GLY A 561 -3.61 6.27 -10.28
N LYS A 562 -4.79 6.93 -10.29
CA LYS A 562 -5.23 7.89 -11.30
C LYS A 562 -5.33 9.31 -10.73
N GLY A 563 -4.46 9.60 -9.76
CA GLY A 563 -4.33 10.90 -9.13
C GLY A 563 -5.22 11.15 -7.93
N GLY A 564 -5.96 10.15 -7.43
CA GLY A 564 -6.83 10.28 -6.25
C GLY A 564 -6.06 10.68 -4.99
N HIS A 565 -6.70 11.44 -4.10
CA HIS A 565 -6.12 11.87 -2.83
C HIS A 565 -6.19 10.74 -1.80
N LEU A 566 -5.07 10.48 -1.11
CA LEU A 566 -4.94 9.41 -0.12
C LEU A 566 -5.97 9.52 1.01
N SER A 567 -6.25 10.73 1.49
CA SER A 567 -7.21 10.97 2.57
C SER A 567 -8.63 10.49 2.25
N ALA A 568 -9.02 10.49 0.96
CA ALA A 568 -10.32 10.01 0.50
C ALA A 568 -10.37 8.50 0.22
N GLN A 569 -9.34 7.73 0.62
CA GLN A 569 -9.23 6.31 0.34
C GLN A 569 -9.47 5.44 1.59
N PRO A 570 -9.83 4.16 1.40
CA PRO A 570 -9.92 3.19 2.51
C PRO A 570 -8.60 2.94 3.25
N MET A 571 -7.46 3.25 2.64
CA MET A 571 -6.14 3.20 3.30
C MET A 571 -5.79 4.50 4.02
N GLY A 572 -6.61 5.54 3.88
CA GLY A 572 -6.48 6.84 4.54
C GLY A 572 -7.59 7.11 5.55
N ALA A 573 -8.11 8.34 5.58
CA ALA A 573 -9.13 8.75 6.57
C ALA A 573 -10.47 8.00 6.44
N LEU A 574 -10.78 7.42 5.27
CA LEU A 574 -12.05 6.69 5.04
C LEU A 574 -12.07 5.29 5.68
N LYS A 575 -10.93 4.74 6.11
CA LYS A 575 -10.73 3.34 6.53
C LYS A 575 -11.80 2.80 7.49
N ASP A 576 -12.11 3.54 8.53
CA ASP A 576 -12.97 3.07 9.62
C ASP A 576 -14.45 3.46 9.44
N TYR A 577 -14.78 4.23 8.41
CA TYR A 577 -16.09 4.80 8.19
C TYR A 577 -16.90 4.13 7.08
N VAL A 578 -16.26 3.41 6.16
CA VAL A 578 -16.92 2.69 5.07
C VAL A 578 -17.20 1.23 5.43
N ALA A 579 -18.35 0.72 5.02
CA ALA A 579 -18.72 -0.67 5.21
C ALA A 579 -17.82 -1.62 4.40
N ILE A 580 -17.73 -2.86 4.84
CA ILE A 580 -17.10 -3.92 4.05
C ILE A 580 -18.18 -4.56 3.17
N ASN A 581 -17.91 -4.66 1.87
CA ASN A 581 -18.77 -5.37 0.93
C ASN A 581 -18.71 -6.88 1.27
N PRO A 582 -19.81 -7.49 1.70
CA PRO A 582 -19.79 -8.88 2.16
C PRO A 582 -19.45 -9.89 1.04
N ARG A 583 -19.63 -9.52 -0.22
CA ARG A 583 -19.33 -10.39 -1.36
C ARG A 583 -17.85 -10.43 -1.70
N THR A 584 -17.15 -9.29 -1.59
CA THR A 584 -15.74 -9.17 -2.03
C THR A 584 -14.76 -9.11 -0.87
N ASP A 585 -15.26 -8.96 0.38
CA ASP A 585 -14.46 -8.74 1.58
C ASP A 585 -13.55 -7.49 1.50
N ARG A 586 -13.98 -6.50 0.71
CA ARG A 586 -13.27 -5.23 0.49
C ARG A 586 -14.14 -4.07 0.95
N PRO A 587 -13.54 -2.92 1.24
CA PRO A 587 -14.31 -1.70 1.48
C PRO A 587 -15.32 -1.44 0.36
N ALA A 588 -16.54 -1.05 0.72
CA ALA A 588 -17.62 -0.78 -0.22
C ALA A 588 -17.38 0.53 -0.96
N VAL A 589 -16.35 0.55 -1.79
CA VAL A 589 -15.92 1.69 -2.60
C VAL A 589 -15.94 1.32 -4.07
N VAL A 590 -16.50 2.19 -4.89
CA VAL A 590 -16.42 2.16 -6.35
C VAL A 590 -15.65 3.38 -6.84
N ASN A 591 -14.71 3.19 -7.76
CA ASN A 591 -13.93 4.31 -8.29
C ASN A 591 -14.61 4.90 -9.52
N PHE A 592 -14.41 6.20 -9.75
CA PHE A 592 -14.80 6.84 -10.99
C PHE A 592 -14.10 6.17 -12.19
N PRO A 593 -14.82 5.72 -13.22
CA PRO A 593 -14.24 5.39 -14.50
C PRO A 593 -13.54 6.61 -15.11
N VAL A 594 -12.50 6.36 -15.87
CA VAL A 594 -11.75 7.41 -16.55
C VAL A 594 -11.73 7.17 -18.05
N LEU A 595 -11.50 8.21 -18.83
CA LEU A 595 -11.40 8.08 -20.27
C LEU A 595 -10.19 7.21 -20.67
N PRO A 596 -10.33 6.35 -21.68
CA PRO A 596 -9.25 5.46 -22.13
C PRO A 596 -7.99 6.21 -22.57
N ASP A 597 -8.16 7.37 -23.18
CA ASP A 597 -7.08 8.24 -23.68
C ASP A 597 -6.56 9.25 -22.66
N ASN A 598 -7.26 9.39 -21.51
CA ASN A 598 -6.87 10.31 -20.44
C ASN A 598 -7.23 9.78 -19.04
N PRO A 599 -6.31 9.10 -18.36
CA PRO A 599 -6.57 8.47 -17.06
C PRO A 599 -6.82 9.45 -15.91
N TYR A 600 -6.63 10.76 -16.15
CA TYR A 600 -6.88 11.82 -15.17
C TYR A 600 -8.23 12.52 -15.39
N ARG A 601 -9.02 12.10 -16.37
CA ARG A 601 -10.32 12.67 -16.67
C ARG A 601 -11.43 11.63 -16.48
N ILE A 602 -12.45 11.99 -15.69
CA ILE A 602 -13.60 11.13 -15.41
C ILE A 602 -14.41 10.89 -16.70
N ASP A 603 -14.77 9.64 -16.98
CA ASP A 603 -15.77 9.25 -17.98
C ASP A 603 -17.16 9.44 -17.36
N ILE A 604 -17.83 10.50 -17.78
CA ILE A 604 -19.12 10.89 -17.21
C ILE A 604 -20.18 9.82 -17.51
N ALA A 605 -20.27 9.33 -18.74
CA ALA A 605 -21.32 8.36 -19.13
C ALA A 605 -21.25 7.09 -18.29
N SER A 606 -20.07 6.47 -18.24
CA SER A 606 -19.82 5.27 -17.42
C SER A 606 -20.01 5.55 -15.93
N THR A 607 -19.69 6.76 -15.46
CA THR A 607 -19.89 7.16 -14.07
C THR A 607 -21.38 7.20 -13.69
N LEU A 608 -22.22 7.79 -14.55
CA LEU A 608 -23.67 7.86 -14.29
C LEU A 608 -24.30 6.48 -14.23
N GLU A 609 -23.87 5.53 -15.08
CA GLU A 609 -24.30 4.13 -15.02
C GLU A 609 -23.92 3.46 -13.69
N LEU A 610 -22.69 3.69 -13.21
CA LEU A 610 -22.26 3.15 -11.92
C LEU A 610 -23.01 3.78 -10.74
N ILE A 611 -23.29 5.09 -10.79
CA ILE A 611 -24.12 5.75 -9.76
C ILE A 611 -25.52 5.15 -9.74
N ALA A 612 -26.17 4.95 -10.88
CA ALA A 612 -27.48 4.32 -10.95
C ALA A 612 -27.50 2.89 -10.38
N ARG A 613 -26.44 2.12 -10.65
CA ARG A 613 -26.28 0.73 -10.20
C ARG A 613 -25.96 0.62 -8.72
N HIS A 614 -25.01 1.40 -8.22
CA HIS A 614 -24.46 1.25 -6.87
C HIS A 614 -25.12 2.18 -5.85
N ARG A 615 -25.80 3.23 -6.29
CA ARG A 615 -26.48 4.24 -5.44
C ARG A 615 -25.61 4.69 -4.25
N PRO A 616 -24.42 5.27 -4.49
CA PRO A 616 -23.49 5.62 -3.43
C PRO A 616 -24.13 6.61 -2.45
N GLU A 617 -23.85 6.43 -1.16
CA GLU A 617 -24.29 7.33 -0.10
C GLU A 617 -23.42 8.58 -0.01
N LEU A 618 -22.15 8.44 -0.44
CA LEU A 618 -21.18 9.52 -0.47
C LEU A 618 -20.39 9.44 -1.79
N ILE A 619 -20.33 10.56 -2.48
CA ILE A 619 -19.45 10.77 -3.63
C ILE A 619 -18.36 11.75 -3.21
N ILE A 620 -17.08 11.38 -3.40
CA ILE A 620 -15.93 12.19 -3.04
C ILE A 620 -15.15 12.52 -4.30
N PHE A 621 -15.20 13.78 -4.74
CA PHE A 621 -14.20 14.30 -5.67
C PHE A 621 -12.97 14.67 -4.84
N GLY A 622 -11.81 14.14 -5.16
CA GLY A 622 -10.59 14.43 -4.41
C GLY A 622 -9.37 13.85 -5.09
N LYS A 623 -8.53 14.72 -5.60
CA LYS A 623 -7.29 14.37 -6.30
C LYS A 623 -6.08 15.09 -5.70
N SER A 624 -4.95 14.41 -5.67
CA SER A 624 -3.62 15.02 -5.49
C SER A 624 -3.06 15.53 -6.82
N MET A 625 -3.40 14.86 -7.94
CA MET A 625 -3.01 15.26 -9.29
C MET A 625 -4.23 15.82 -10.02
N VAL A 626 -4.43 17.14 -9.91
CA VAL A 626 -5.60 17.84 -10.48
C VAL A 626 -5.21 18.48 -11.80
N LEU A 627 -5.50 17.82 -12.92
CA LEU A 627 -5.22 18.32 -14.27
C LEU A 627 -6.48 18.90 -14.99
N HIS A 628 -7.65 18.51 -14.53
CA HIS A 628 -8.94 18.87 -15.12
C HIS A 628 -9.94 19.23 -14.03
N LYS A 629 -10.99 19.98 -14.39
CA LYS A 629 -12.18 20.17 -13.56
C LYS A 629 -12.91 18.85 -13.37
N GLU A 630 -13.45 18.62 -12.18
CA GLU A 630 -14.30 17.47 -11.90
C GLU A 630 -15.75 17.75 -12.33
N PRO A 631 -16.51 16.74 -12.83
CA PRO A 631 -17.86 16.93 -13.38
C PRO A 631 -18.93 16.97 -12.27
N VAL A 632 -18.80 17.94 -11.34
CA VAL A 632 -19.69 18.04 -10.18
C VAL A 632 -21.12 18.36 -10.61
N ALA A 633 -21.30 19.31 -11.54
CA ALA A 633 -22.62 19.76 -11.97
C ALA A 633 -23.41 18.68 -12.71
N GLU A 634 -22.73 17.91 -13.57
CA GLU A 634 -23.35 16.82 -14.32
C GLU A 634 -23.81 15.69 -13.36
N ILE A 635 -22.98 15.34 -12.41
CA ILE A 635 -23.28 14.28 -11.43
C ILE A 635 -24.36 14.75 -10.47
N ARG A 636 -24.36 15.99 -10.00
CA ARG A 636 -25.41 16.56 -9.15
C ARG A 636 -26.76 16.51 -9.85
N ARG A 637 -26.83 16.97 -11.11
CA ARG A 637 -28.06 16.94 -11.89
C ARG A 637 -28.63 15.51 -11.99
N PHE A 638 -27.79 14.54 -12.29
CA PHE A 638 -28.21 13.15 -12.39
C PHE A 638 -28.72 12.59 -11.04
N ILE A 639 -28.03 12.90 -9.92
CA ILE A 639 -28.46 12.50 -8.57
C ILE A 639 -29.85 13.05 -8.27
N ASP A 640 -30.10 14.33 -8.58
CA ASP A 640 -31.36 15.00 -8.32
C ASP A 640 -32.47 14.42 -9.22
N GLU A 641 -32.21 14.19 -10.51
CA GLU A 641 -33.14 13.53 -11.44
C GLU A 641 -33.50 12.11 -11.01
N GLN A 642 -32.57 11.37 -10.41
CA GLN A 642 -32.81 10.00 -9.91
C GLN A 642 -33.37 9.97 -8.49
N GLY A 643 -33.56 11.09 -7.83
CA GLY A 643 -34.03 11.20 -6.44
C GLY A 643 -33.15 10.44 -5.45
N LEU A 644 -31.83 10.49 -5.61
CA LEU A 644 -30.88 9.82 -4.74
C LEU A 644 -30.51 10.70 -3.55
N ASP A 645 -30.51 10.12 -2.34
CA ASP A 645 -30.01 10.76 -1.11
C ASP A 645 -28.50 10.61 -0.99
N THR A 646 -27.76 11.09 -1.98
CA THR A 646 -26.30 11.05 -2.06
C THR A 646 -25.72 12.39 -1.61
N VAL A 647 -24.73 12.36 -0.72
CA VAL A 647 -23.92 13.52 -0.35
C VAL A 647 -22.76 13.67 -1.31
N ILE A 648 -22.58 14.85 -1.90
CA ILE A 648 -21.40 15.17 -2.71
C ILE A 648 -20.43 16.00 -1.86
N MET A 649 -19.25 15.43 -1.63
CA MET A 649 -18.12 16.09 -0.96
C MET A 649 -17.02 16.36 -1.98
N TYR A 650 -16.45 17.56 -1.97
CA TYR A 650 -15.26 17.87 -2.73
C TYR A 650 -14.07 18.07 -1.80
N ASP A 651 -13.15 17.13 -1.80
CA ASP A 651 -11.84 17.24 -1.13
C ASP A 651 -10.90 18.09 -2.01
N MET A 652 -10.87 19.37 -1.71
CA MET A 652 -10.05 20.38 -2.42
C MET A 652 -8.64 20.50 -1.81
N ALA A 653 -8.15 19.53 -1.06
CA ALA A 653 -6.89 19.64 -0.32
C ALA A 653 -5.73 20.20 -1.15
N HIS A 654 -5.57 19.80 -2.41
CA HIS A 654 -4.50 20.25 -3.28
C HIS A 654 -4.83 21.55 -4.06
N VAL A 655 -6.09 21.88 -4.24
CA VAL A 655 -6.53 22.98 -5.08
C VAL A 655 -7.48 23.97 -4.39
N LEU A 656 -7.46 23.99 -3.04
CA LEU A 656 -8.31 24.91 -2.26
C LEU A 656 -8.14 26.38 -2.70
N GLY A 657 -6.91 26.82 -2.92
CA GLY A 657 -6.61 28.18 -3.37
C GLY A 657 -7.04 28.50 -4.80
N LEU A 658 -7.52 27.49 -5.56
CA LEU A 658 -8.01 27.66 -6.92
C LEU A 658 -9.54 27.66 -7.01
N VAL A 659 -10.26 27.67 -5.87
CA VAL A 659 -11.72 27.80 -5.86
C VAL A 659 -12.10 29.19 -6.36
N GLY A 660 -12.87 29.24 -7.45
CA GLY A 660 -13.31 30.50 -8.07
C GLY A 660 -13.54 30.37 -9.57
N ALA A 661 -13.84 31.48 -10.19
CA ALA A 661 -14.20 31.56 -11.60
C ALA A 661 -13.08 31.11 -12.55
N HIS A 662 -11.81 31.21 -12.11
CA HIS A 662 -10.67 30.85 -12.95
C HIS A 662 -10.40 29.34 -13.02
N PHE A 663 -10.92 28.57 -12.10
CA PHE A 663 -10.78 27.10 -12.11
C PHE A 663 -12.13 26.40 -11.85
N GLN A 664 -12.55 26.20 -10.57
CA GLN A 664 -13.77 25.45 -10.26
C GLN A 664 -14.53 26.09 -9.08
N GLN A 665 -15.86 26.01 -9.12
CA GLN A 665 -16.75 26.56 -8.09
C GLN A 665 -17.64 25.45 -7.51
N PRO A 666 -17.13 24.60 -6.58
CA PRO A 666 -17.81 23.38 -6.13
C PRO A 666 -19.24 23.60 -5.64
N PHE A 667 -19.49 24.63 -4.83
CA PHE A 667 -20.85 24.93 -4.32
C PHE A 667 -21.82 25.38 -5.38
N ALA A 668 -21.36 26.24 -6.31
CA ALA A 668 -22.17 26.65 -7.45
C ALA A 668 -22.49 25.49 -8.41
N GLU A 669 -21.61 24.48 -8.47
CA GLU A 669 -21.77 23.27 -9.26
C GLU A 669 -22.56 22.18 -8.51
N GLY A 670 -22.91 22.38 -7.22
CA GLY A 670 -23.79 21.48 -6.47
C GLY A 670 -23.13 20.53 -5.47
N ALA A 671 -21.87 20.75 -5.10
CA ALA A 671 -21.29 20.04 -3.96
C ALA A 671 -22.00 20.43 -2.65
N ASP A 672 -22.18 19.48 -1.77
CA ASP A 672 -22.83 19.69 -0.46
C ASP A 672 -21.80 20.14 0.59
N LEU A 673 -20.61 19.58 0.53
CA LEU A 673 -19.50 19.83 1.45
C LEU A 673 -18.20 20.05 0.64
N VAL A 674 -17.38 20.97 1.13
CA VAL A 674 -16.00 21.16 0.66
C VAL A 674 -15.07 20.99 1.83
N THR A 675 -14.02 20.19 1.66
CA THR A 675 -12.91 20.08 2.62
C THR A 675 -11.63 20.55 1.96
N GLY A 676 -10.64 20.97 2.76
CA GLY A 676 -9.39 21.42 2.18
C GLY A 676 -8.25 21.52 3.19
N SER A 677 -7.02 21.54 2.63
CA SER A 677 -5.80 21.89 3.36
C SER A 677 -5.44 23.34 3.05
N THR A 678 -5.17 24.14 4.07
CA THR A 678 -4.92 25.57 3.92
C THR A 678 -3.47 25.94 3.59
N HIS A 679 -2.56 24.96 3.60
CA HIS A 679 -1.11 25.17 3.43
C HIS A 679 -0.56 24.72 2.06
N LYS A 680 -1.45 24.41 1.11
CA LYS A 680 -1.07 24.03 -0.26
C LYS A 680 -1.35 25.23 -1.18
N THR A 681 -2.14 25.10 -2.21
CA THR A 681 -2.47 26.22 -3.10
C THR A 681 -3.15 27.42 -2.40
N PHE A 682 -3.73 27.23 -1.22
CA PHE A 682 -4.29 28.33 -0.41
C PHE A 682 -3.26 29.22 0.28
N PHE A 683 -1.98 28.84 0.30
CA PHE A 683 -0.81 29.52 0.90
C PHE A 683 -0.95 29.98 2.36
N GLY A 684 -1.84 29.35 3.13
CA GLY A 684 -2.00 29.58 4.56
C GLY A 684 -1.12 28.70 5.43
N PRO A 685 -1.26 28.76 6.76
CA PRO A 685 -0.59 27.85 7.70
C PRO A 685 -1.19 26.43 7.59
N GLN A 686 -0.48 25.46 8.19
CA GLN A 686 -0.96 24.06 8.22
C GLN A 686 -2.23 23.94 9.07
N ARG A 687 -3.38 23.96 8.40
CA ARG A 687 -4.71 23.70 8.96
C ARG A 687 -5.59 23.03 7.92
N GLY A 688 -6.78 22.64 8.34
CA GLY A 688 -7.87 22.20 7.46
C GLY A 688 -9.05 23.17 7.54
N VAL A 689 -9.97 22.98 6.61
CA VAL A 689 -11.30 23.63 6.64
C VAL A 689 -12.34 22.63 6.17
N VAL A 690 -13.57 22.76 6.71
CA VAL A 690 -14.79 22.16 6.16
C VAL A 690 -15.77 23.29 5.91
N ALA A 691 -16.43 23.31 4.78
CA ALA A 691 -17.47 24.29 4.47
C ALA A 691 -18.71 23.60 3.88
N THR A 692 -19.86 24.25 4.00
CA THR A 692 -21.14 23.75 3.50
C THR A 692 -21.93 24.82 2.77
N ARG A 693 -22.92 24.36 1.98
CA ARG A 693 -23.95 25.21 1.39
C ARG A 693 -25.33 25.04 2.05
N PHE A 694 -25.44 24.17 3.07
CA PHE A 694 -26.71 23.88 3.71
C PHE A 694 -27.29 25.11 4.41
N GLN A 695 -28.61 25.23 4.36
CA GLN A 695 -29.36 26.29 5.05
C GLN A 695 -29.98 25.72 6.34
N LYS A 696 -30.07 26.56 7.38
CA LYS A 696 -30.55 26.14 8.73
C LYS A 696 -31.92 25.43 8.75
N LEU A 697 -32.76 25.67 7.75
CA LEU A 697 -34.09 25.08 7.63
C LEU A 697 -34.12 23.77 6.83
N GLU A 698 -33.02 23.37 6.22
CA GLU A 698 -32.93 22.13 5.44
C GLU A 698 -32.69 20.95 6.36
N GLU A 699 -33.26 19.77 6.05
CA GLU A 699 -33.02 18.52 6.80
C GLU A 699 -31.52 18.17 6.84
N ARG A 700 -30.81 18.40 5.74
CA ARG A 700 -29.36 18.13 5.65
C ARG A 700 -28.50 19.03 6.54
N TYR A 701 -29.05 20.11 7.09
CA TYR A 701 -28.36 20.94 8.09
C TYR A 701 -28.02 20.14 9.37
N GLU A 702 -28.76 19.07 9.68
CA GLU A 702 -28.41 18.15 10.77
C GLU A 702 -27.06 17.44 10.54
N LEU A 703 -26.68 17.18 9.29
CA LEU A 703 -25.33 16.72 8.95
C LEU A 703 -24.26 17.76 9.30
N TRP A 704 -24.54 19.04 9.01
CA TRP A 704 -23.64 20.14 9.38
C TRP A 704 -23.46 20.27 10.90
N LYS A 705 -24.52 20.17 11.66
CA LYS A 705 -24.45 20.13 13.13
C LYS A 705 -23.61 18.96 13.62
N ALA A 706 -23.70 17.80 12.96
CA ALA A 706 -22.85 16.65 13.27
C ALA A 706 -21.39 16.93 12.94
N VAL A 707 -21.08 17.62 11.82
CA VAL A 707 -19.71 18.05 11.47
C VAL A 707 -19.14 18.94 12.56
N ARG A 708 -19.85 19.96 13.00
CA ARG A 708 -19.40 20.85 14.09
C ARG A 708 -19.11 20.07 15.38
N ARG A 709 -20.00 19.16 15.79
CA ARG A 709 -19.81 18.32 17.00
C ARG A 709 -18.63 17.36 16.85
N ARG A 710 -18.42 16.78 15.67
CA ARG A 710 -17.30 15.89 15.40
C ARG A 710 -15.97 16.63 15.28
N THR A 711 -16.00 17.90 14.94
CA THR A 711 -14.83 18.76 15.00
C THR A 711 -14.51 19.10 16.45
N PHE A 712 -15.40 19.79 17.13
CA PHE A 712 -15.19 20.23 18.51
C PHE A 712 -16.37 19.83 19.41
N PRO A 713 -16.12 19.12 20.52
CA PRO A 713 -14.82 18.61 21.00
C PRO A 713 -14.45 17.21 20.46
N GLY A 714 -15.09 16.75 19.40
CA GLY A 714 -15.00 15.37 18.91
C GLY A 714 -13.61 14.98 18.41
N SER A 715 -12.89 15.88 17.74
CA SER A 715 -11.56 15.63 17.14
C SER A 715 -10.48 16.54 17.71
N VAL A 716 -10.85 17.71 18.23
CA VAL A 716 -9.92 18.69 18.78
C VAL A 716 -10.55 19.43 19.95
N SER A 717 -9.75 19.76 20.95
CA SER A 717 -10.13 20.65 22.05
C SER A 717 -9.47 22.02 21.92
N ASN A 718 -8.14 22.10 21.96
CA ASN A 718 -7.41 23.35 21.67
C ASN A 718 -6.82 23.31 20.25
N HIS A 719 -7.34 24.11 19.34
CA HIS A 719 -7.12 23.98 17.90
C HIS A 719 -5.99 24.86 17.34
N HIS A 720 -4.91 25.11 18.10
CA HIS A 720 -3.73 25.85 17.67
C HIS A 720 -4.00 27.31 17.27
N LEU A 721 -4.30 28.15 18.25
CA LEU A 721 -4.82 29.51 18.05
C LEU A 721 -3.87 30.43 17.27
N GLY A 722 -2.56 30.27 17.40
CA GLY A 722 -1.61 31.06 16.61
C GLY A 722 -1.77 30.82 15.10
N THR A 723 -1.91 29.55 14.67
CA THR A 723 -2.16 29.25 13.26
C THR A 723 -3.57 29.64 12.80
N LEU A 724 -4.54 29.82 13.72
CA LEU A 724 -5.84 30.37 13.40
C LEU A 724 -5.73 31.86 12.97
N LEU A 725 -4.96 32.64 13.72
CA LEU A 725 -4.63 34.03 13.33
C LEU A 725 -3.95 34.07 11.95
N GLY A 726 -2.97 33.16 11.75
CA GLY A 726 -2.32 33.01 10.47
C GLY A 726 -3.28 32.67 9.32
N LEU A 727 -4.30 31.83 9.60
CA LEU A 727 -5.33 31.50 8.63
C LEU A 727 -6.21 32.72 8.28
N LEU A 728 -6.55 33.57 9.26
CA LEU A 728 -7.30 34.79 9.00
C LEU A 728 -6.56 35.72 8.05
N VAL A 729 -5.26 35.96 8.32
CA VAL A 729 -4.42 36.77 7.45
C VAL A 729 -4.35 36.18 6.04
N ALA A 730 -4.11 34.88 5.92
CA ALA A 730 -4.06 34.19 4.64
C ALA A 730 -5.40 34.25 3.89
N ALA A 731 -6.53 34.21 4.59
CA ALA A 731 -7.85 34.33 3.99
C ALA A 731 -8.11 35.73 3.43
N TYR A 732 -7.68 36.77 4.15
CA TYR A 732 -7.71 38.14 3.64
C TYR A 732 -6.84 38.31 2.39
N GLU A 733 -5.60 37.82 2.43
CA GLU A 733 -4.68 37.86 1.29
C GLU A 733 -5.24 37.09 0.10
N MET A 734 -5.79 35.89 0.33
CA MET A 734 -6.39 35.07 -0.72
C MET A 734 -7.59 35.76 -1.37
N ASN A 735 -8.50 36.29 -0.58
CA ASN A 735 -9.67 37.03 -1.09
C ASN A 735 -9.28 38.27 -1.86
N HIS A 736 -8.17 38.93 -1.47
CA HIS A 736 -7.67 40.10 -2.16
C HIS A 736 -6.95 39.77 -3.47
N PHE A 737 -6.11 38.71 -3.49
CA PHE A 737 -5.22 38.44 -4.62
C PHE A 737 -5.73 37.35 -5.57
N LYS A 738 -6.82 36.63 -5.28
CA LYS A 738 -7.26 35.44 -6.03
C LYS A 738 -7.34 35.64 -7.53
N ASP A 739 -7.82 36.81 -8.00
CA ASP A 739 -8.03 37.08 -9.43
C ASP A 739 -6.71 37.28 -10.20
N ALA A 740 -5.63 37.66 -9.53
CA ALA A 740 -4.27 37.66 -10.08
C ALA A 740 -3.55 36.33 -9.87
N TYR A 741 -3.70 35.74 -8.68
CA TYR A 741 -2.99 34.54 -8.25
C TYR A 741 -3.43 33.28 -9.02
N GLN A 742 -4.74 33.02 -9.10
CA GLN A 742 -5.26 31.79 -9.71
C GLN A 742 -4.88 31.63 -11.19
N PRO A 743 -5.05 32.67 -12.06
CA PRO A 743 -4.58 32.58 -13.44
C PRO A 743 -3.06 32.36 -13.54
N ALA A 744 -2.27 33.02 -12.67
CA ALA A 744 -0.83 32.90 -12.67
C ALA A 744 -0.38 31.45 -12.30
N VAL A 745 -0.98 30.84 -11.28
CA VAL A 745 -0.71 29.45 -10.91
C VAL A 745 -0.98 28.49 -12.09
N ILE A 746 -2.13 28.65 -12.75
CA ILE A 746 -2.52 27.80 -13.88
C ILE A 746 -1.57 28.03 -15.08
N ALA A 747 -1.24 29.28 -15.38
CA ALA A 747 -0.33 29.62 -16.47
C ALA A 747 1.08 29.06 -16.24
N ASN A 748 1.61 29.22 -15.01
CA ASN A 748 2.91 28.70 -14.64
C ASN A 748 2.96 27.17 -14.73
N ALA A 749 1.93 26.47 -14.21
CA ALA A 749 1.85 25.00 -14.33
C ALA A 749 1.86 24.54 -15.79
N LYS A 750 1.11 25.21 -16.67
CA LYS A 750 1.09 24.90 -18.11
C LYS A 750 2.40 25.24 -18.81
N ALA A 751 3.05 26.32 -18.44
CA ALA A 751 4.35 26.71 -18.99
C ALA A 751 5.46 25.73 -18.58
N PHE A 752 5.43 25.27 -17.33
CA PHE A 752 6.39 24.30 -16.81
C PHE A 752 6.24 22.92 -17.45
N ALA A 753 5.01 22.50 -17.78
CA ALA A 753 4.73 21.21 -18.43
C ALA A 753 5.11 21.17 -19.93
N ARG A 754 5.40 22.29 -20.59
CA ARG A 754 5.86 22.40 -21.99
C ARG A 754 7.37 22.33 -22.10
#